data_63d7e2eb494779e96563d1cfa08af2a4
#
_entry.id   63d7e2eb494779e96563d1cfa08af2a4
#
_cell.length_a   1.000
_cell.length_b   1.000
_cell.length_c   1.000
_cell.angle_alpha   90.00
_cell.angle_beta   90.00
_cell.angle_gamma   90.00
#
_symmetry.space_group_name_H-M   'P 1'
#
loop_
_entity.id
_entity.type
_entity.pdbx_description
1 polymer ?
#
loop_
_entity_poly.entity_id
_entity_poly.type
_entity_poly.pdbx_seq_one_letter_code
_entity_poly.pdbx_strand_id
1 'polypeptide(L)'
;MKAVVMAGGKGTRLRPLTCDKPKPMVPVVGRPILEHIVRLLRKHGFTDIYATLHYMPGVIQDYFGTGESFGVNMRYAVEDVPLGTAGSVKACEQHLDSTFLVISGDALTDFDLAEAVEFHRARGAIATIVLARVPTPLEYGVVITDDDGRILRFLEKPSWSEVFSDTVNTGIYVLEPDVLGFFDFGQEFDFSKNLFPLVLKRKLPLFGYVASGYWSDIGTIEQYRQTHYDILEGRARVDIPGEEVEKGVYIGQGAEIHPNARLIPPVVIGDCCRVKRNAEVGDGSVIGHQNLLNEGASVKRSIIWNNSYVGKETELRGAIVCSRTSIKAKTALFEGSVVGADCSVGERSIIKPGVKIWPNKIIDAGITITTSLVWGAKWSRRLFGSYGVSGLLNVELTPEFAAKLGAAYGACLGEKRALVVSSDAYKPSRMLKRAITAGLLSSGTNVYDLGRMTTPVTRYAVAALGVAGGLHVRLSPYDPNIGLIEFLDEKGINIDRSMERKIENAFFSEDFRRVDTEDIGEVAFLTRVVEQYLDGLLKAVSVATVRARRFKVVVDFDPGNLSLLLPTLLDALGCDVLALNPDNAAAARPRNHYEMLDSLSLLSKAVVSSRADLGIAVDANAERLLLVDEQGNGISEEMFCALMSLLILKSREGATVAVPVTAPRIIEEMARSYRGRVVRTRANPRSVMEKVIEEKILIGEKELPGFQPAFDALLSLAKILEVMATENVRLSSLLSMVPQFYMSKRTVECPWEDKGKVMRMLIEQVRNEKVELIDGIKVYHDTGWALILPDSEEPLFHVYSEASTPADAETLREMYMAKINEIRAT
;
A
#
# COMPACT_ATOMS: atom_id res chain seq x y z
N MET A 1 -9.35 47.85 -15.14
CA MET A 1 -8.43 47.15 -16.06
C MET A 1 -8.65 45.66 -15.92
N LYS A 2 -8.49 44.87 -16.99
CA LYS A 2 -8.78 43.42 -16.98
C LYS A 2 -7.55 42.64 -16.52
N ALA A 3 -7.76 41.53 -15.84
CA ALA A 3 -6.69 40.60 -15.45
C ALA A 3 -7.05 39.16 -15.83
N VAL A 4 -6.04 38.41 -16.23
CA VAL A 4 -6.17 36.95 -16.44
C VAL A 4 -5.35 36.21 -15.39
N VAL A 5 -5.98 35.29 -14.66
CA VAL A 5 -5.34 34.47 -13.62
C VAL A 5 -5.16 33.06 -14.15
N MET A 6 -3.93 32.59 -14.27
CA MET A 6 -3.63 31.23 -14.72
C MET A 6 -3.71 30.26 -13.54
N ALA A 7 -4.78 29.48 -13.43
CA ALA A 7 -5.08 28.64 -12.28
C ALA A 7 -5.30 27.13 -12.63
N GLY A 8 -4.74 26.67 -13.78
CA GLY A 8 -4.91 25.28 -14.28
C GLY A 8 -3.98 24.23 -13.71
N GLY A 9 -3.01 24.60 -12.88
CA GLY A 9 -1.92 23.72 -12.44
C GLY A 9 -2.32 22.61 -11.46
N LYS A 10 -1.82 21.37 -11.68
CA LYS A 10 -2.08 20.19 -10.81
C LYS A 10 -1.33 20.22 -9.46
N GLY A 11 -0.24 20.96 -9.35
CA GLY A 11 0.55 21.09 -8.12
C GLY A 11 1.14 19.79 -7.57
N THR A 12 1.60 18.88 -8.41
CA THR A 12 2.04 17.53 -8.01
C THR A 12 3.21 17.52 -7.01
N ARG A 13 4.07 18.53 -7.04
CA ARG A 13 5.21 18.69 -6.11
C ARG A 13 4.77 19.02 -4.67
N LEU A 14 3.55 19.55 -4.49
CA LEU A 14 2.98 19.86 -3.17
C LEU A 14 2.21 18.70 -2.54
N ARG A 15 2.08 17.53 -3.21
CA ARG A 15 1.41 16.38 -2.59
C ARG A 15 2.06 16.01 -1.26
N PRO A 16 1.25 15.69 -0.22
CA PRO A 16 -0.19 15.38 -0.25
C PRO A 16 -1.15 16.57 -0.12
N LEU A 17 -0.68 17.83 -0.02
CA LEU A 17 -1.54 19.02 0.15
C LEU A 17 -2.52 19.25 -1.02
N THR A 18 -2.17 18.78 -2.21
CA THR A 18 -2.92 18.96 -3.46
C THR A 18 -3.58 17.67 -3.96
N CYS A 19 -3.84 16.71 -3.07
CA CYS A 19 -4.52 15.47 -3.47
C CYS A 19 -6.03 15.67 -3.65
N ASP A 20 -6.64 16.53 -2.85
CA ASP A 20 -8.09 16.81 -2.81
C ASP A 20 -8.48 18.21 -3.31
N LYS A 21 -7.50 19.02 -3.73
CA LYS A 21 -7.72 20.37 -4.22
C LYS A 21 -6.63 20.84 -5.20
N PRO A 22 -6.92 21.79 -6.11
CA PRO A 22 -5.91 22.37 -7.00
C PRO A 22 -4.97 23.28 -6.21
N LYS A 23 -3.73 23.46 -6.70
CA LYS A 23 -2.68 24.29 -6.06
C LYS A 23 -3.16 25.69 -5.66
N PRO A 24 -3.89 26.44 -6.50
CA PRO A 24 -4.42 27.76 -6.13
C PRO A 24 -5.35 27.77 -4.90
N MET A 25 -5.93 26.63 -4.54
CA MET A 25 -6.83 26.49 -3.39
C MET A 25 -6.16 25.97 -2.13
N VAL A 26 -4.84 25.78 -2.13
CA VAL A 26 -4.09 25.46 -0.92
C VAL A 26 -4.10 26.67 0.03
N PRO A 27 -4.50 26.50 1.31
CA PRO A 27 -4.62 27.63 2.22
C PRO A 27 -3.25 28.13 2.69
N VAL A 28 -3.06 29.44 2.62
CA VAL A 28 -1.94 30.16 3.22
C VAL A 28 -2.52 31.10 4.26
N VAL A 29 -2.10 30.98 5.52
CA VAL A 29 -2.61 31.73 6.66
C VAL A 29 -4.16 31.77 6.67
N GLY A 30 -4.78 30.57 6.51
CA GLY A 30 -6.23 30.41 6.56
C GLY A 30 -7.02 30.76 5.31
N ARG A 31 -6.39 31.32 4.25
CA ARG A 31 -7.05 31.65 2.97
C ARG A 31 -6.38 30.95 1.78
N PRO A 32 -7.13 30.57 0.74
CA PRO A 32 -6.54 30.04 -0.51
C PRO A 32 -5.53 31.01 -1.13
N ILE A 33 -4.46 30.48 -1.75
CA ILE A 33 -3.47 31.31 -2.48
C ILE A 33 -4.18 32.24 -3.47
N LEU A 34 -5.12 31.69 -4.23
CA LEU A 34 -5.88 32.48 -5.23
C LEU A 34 -6.69 33.63 -4.60
N GLU A 35 -7.16 33.49 -3.37
CA GLU A 35 -7.87 34.61 -2.69
C GLU A 35 -6.92 35.77 -2.39
N HIS A 36 -5.68 35.49 -1.97
CA HIS A 36 -4.69 36.55 -1.79
C HIS A 36 -4.42 37.29 -3.10
N ILE A 37 -4.36 36.56 -4.22
CA ILE A 37 -4.16 37.16 -5.55
C ILE A 37 -5.37 38.02 -5.96
N VAL A 38 -6.59 37.51 -5.77
CA VAL A 38 -7.83 38.27 -6.11
C VAL A 38 -7.91 39.54 -5.26
N ARG A 39 -7.56 39.51 -3.99
CA ARG A 39 -7.51 40.68 -3.10
C ARG A 39 -6.44 41.70 -3.55
N LEU A 40 -5.25 41.21 -3.95
CA LEU A 40 -4.21 42.04 -4.51
C LEU A 40 -4.66 42.70 -5.82
N LEU A 41 -5.24 41.97 -6.74
CA LEU A 41 -5.79 42.52 -7.99
C LEU A 41 -6.83 43.61 -7.74
N ARG A 42 -7.79 43.32 -6.83
CA ARG A 42 -8.80 44.34 -6.44
C ARG A 42 -8.16 45.58 -5.85
N LYS A 43 -7.16 45.44 -4.97
CA LYS A 43 -6.46 46.58 -4.35
C LYS A 43 -5.82 47.49 -5.40
N HIS A 44 -5.34 46.93 -6.51
CA HIS A 44 -4.75 47.69 -7.61
C HIS A 44 -5.72 48.01 -8.77
N GLY A 45 -7.05 47.90 -8.54
CA GLY A 45 -8.10 48.30 -9.47
C GLY A 45 -8.37 47.33 -10.62
N PHE A 46 -7.92 46.07 -10.53
CA PHE A 46 -8.29 45.00 -11.46
C PHE A 46 -9.53 44.30 -10.94
N THR A 47 -10.70 44.72 -11.43
CA THR A 47 -12.00 44.22 -10.96
C THR A 47 -12.62 43.20 -11.92
N ASP A 48 -12.27 43.22 -13.20
CA ASP A 48 -12.69 42.23 -14.17
C ASP A 48 -11.62 41.14 -14.31
N ILE A 49 -11.87 39.94 -13.74
CA ILE A 49 -10.90 38.85 -13.64
C ILE A 49 -11.38 37.64 -14.47
N TYR A 50 -10.52 37.15 -15.32
CA TYR A 50 -10.72 35.94 -16.09
C TYR A 50 -9.79 34.85 -15.53
N ALA A 51 -10.34 33.75 -15.00
CA ALA A 51 -9.53 32.63 -14.49
C ALA A 51 -9.51 31.48 -15.49
N THR A 52 -8.32 31.08 -15.93
CA THR A 52 -8.15 29.89 -16.79
C THR A 52 -7.95 28.66 -15.91
N LEU A 53 -8.81 27.65 -16.10
CA LEU A 53 -8.90 26.47 -15.24
C LEU A 53 -8.75 25.19 -16.05
N HIS A 54 -8.10 24.18 -15.46
CA HIS A 54 -8.02 22.84 -16.05
C HIS A 54 -8.23 21.75 -14.98
N TYR A 55 -7.43 21.76 -13.92
CA TYR A 55 -7.50 20.73 -12.88
C TYR A 55 -8.50 21.13 -11.78
N MET A 56 -9.50 20.25 -11.54
CA MET A 56 -10.57 20.43 -10.53
C MET A 56 -11.23 21.82 -10.58
N PRO A 57 -11.75 22.27 -11.75
CA PRO A 57 -12.28 23.61 -11.93
C PRO A 57 -13.43 23.94 -10.99
N GLY A 58 -14.30 22.95 -10.68
CA GLY A 58 -15.46 23.12 -9.79
C GLY A 58 -15.06 23.67 -8.40
N VAL A 59 -13.95 23.24 -7.84
CA VAL A 59 -13.48 23.70 -6.52
C VAL A 59 -13.21 25.21 -6.49
N ILE A 60 -12.68 25.76 -7.58
CA ILE A 60 -12.42 27.21 -7.71
C ILE A 60 -13.73 27.95 -8.00
N GLN A 61 -14.55 27.43 -8.90
CA GLN A 61 -15.83 28.04 -9.27
C GLN A 61 -16.81 28.10 -8.09
N ASP A 62 -16.89 27.04 -7.30
CA ASP A 62 -17.76 26.96 -6.10
C ASP A 62 -17.30 27.95 -5.01
N TYR A 63 -15.99 28.16 -4.88
CA TYR A 63 -15.45 29.06 -3.86
C TYR A 63 -15.66 30.56 -4.22
N PHE A 64 -15.37 30.95 -5.44
CA PHE A 64 -15.40 32.35 -5.85
C PHE A 64 -16.75 32.80 -6.47
N GLY A 65 -17.54 31.86 -7.01
CA GLY A 65 -18.80 32.15 -7.70
C GLY A 65 -18.62 33.23 -8.79
N THR A 66 -19.42 34.29 -8.77
CA THR A 66 -19.28 35.44 -9.66
C THR A 66 -18.22 36.45 -9.22
N GLY A 67 -17.61 36.28 -8.03
CA GLY A 67 -16.63 37.19 -7.47
C GLY A 67 -17.20 38.35 -6.66
N GLU A 68 -18.51 38.53 -6.60
CA GLU A 68 -19.17 39.65 -5.90
C GLU A 68 -18.80 39.77 -4.43
N SER A 69 -18.72 38.63 -3.73
CA SER A 69 -18.30 38.58 -2.31
C SER A 69 -16.86 39.08 -2.07
N PHE A 70 -16.04 39.04 -3.12
CA PHE A 70 -14.66 39.53 -3.11
C PHE A 70 -14.54 40.95 -3.72
N GLY A 71 -15.65 41.54 -4.19
CA GLY A 71 -15.69 42.86 -4.81
C GLY A 71 -15.03 42.91 -6.20
N VAL A 72 -15.12 41.81 -6.95
CA VAL A 72 -14.64 41.67 -8.32
C VAL A 72 -15.69 40.98 -9.19
N ASN A 73 -15.54 40.99 -10.51
CA ASN A 73 -16.31 40.24 -11.46
C ASN A 73 -15.46 39.11 -12.03
N MET A 74 -15.72 37.85 -11.62
CA MET A 74 -14.94 36.69 -12.07
C MET A 74 -15.67 35.94 -13.18
N ARG A 75 -14.91 35.58 -14.21
CA ARG A 75 -15.32 34.69 -15.31
C ARG A 75 -14.32 33.58 -15.47
N TYR A 76 -14.75 32.44 -15.98
CA TYR A 76 -13.93 31.23 -16.04
C TYR A 76 -13.83 30.70 -17.46
N ALA A 77 -12.61 30.42 -17.90
CA ALA A 77 -12.31 29.66 -19.11
C ALA A 77 -11.79 28.27 -18.69
N VAL A 78 -12.58 27.24 -18.94
CA VAL A 78 -12.22 25.86 -18.58
C VAL A 78 -11.64 25.15 -19.80
N GLU A 79 -10.49 24.52 -19.64
CA GLU A 79 -9.79 23.79 -20.70
C GLU A 79 -9.98 22.28 -20.51
N ASP A 80 -10.35 21.59 -21.59
CA ASP A 80 -10.40 20.13 -21.61
C ASP A 80 -9.01 19.50 -21.73
N VAL A 81 -8.11 20.17 -22.44
CA VAL A 81 -6.72 19.75 -22.67
C VAL A 81 -5.79 20.91 -22.30
N PRO A 82 -4.66 20.68 -21.64
CA PRO A 82 -3.70 21.73 -21.31
C PRO A 82 -3.17 22.42 -22.57
N LEU A 83 -3.39 23.74 -22.69
CA LEU A 83 -2.96 24.54 -23.83
C LEU A 83 -1.65 25.30 -23.59
N GLY A 84 -0.98 25.05 -22.45
CA GLY A 84 0.18 25.84 -22.02
C GLY A 84 -0.24 27.20 -21.47
N THR A 85 0.70 27.97 -20.92
CA THR A 85 0.38 29.22 -20.21
C THR A 85 -0.19 30.30 -21.11
N ALA A 86 0.37 30.52 -22.30
CA ALA A 86 -0.12 31.52 -23.26
C ALA A 86 -1.38 31.03 -24.00
N GLY A 87 -1.44 29.75 -24.35
CA GLY A 87 -2.63 29.14 -24.98
C GLY A 87 -3.86 29.24 -24.09
N SER A 88 -3.72 29.05 -22.78
CA SER A 88 -4.77 29.27 -21.79
C SER A 88 -5.30 30.70 -21.80
N VAL A 89 -4.40 31.69 -21.83
CA VAL A 89 -4.78 33.11 -21.86
C VAL A 89 -5.49 33.47 -23.17
N LYS A 90 -5.08 32.87 -24.30
CA LYS A 90 -5.74 33.10 -25.60
C LYS A 90 -7.21 32.64 -25.60
N ALA A 91 -7.61 31.70 -24.76
CA ALA A 91 -9.01 31.32 -24.61
C ALA A 91 -9.91 32.50 -24.13
N CYS A 92 -9.33 33.54 -23.57
CA CYS A 92 -10.01 34.76 -23.14
C CYS A 92 -9.90 35.92 -24.14
N GLU A 93 -9.24 35.74 -25.30
CA GLU A 93 -8.87 36.80 -26.26
C GLU A 93 -10.02 37.73 -26.63
N GLN A 94 -11.21 37.18 -26.89
CA GLN A 94 -12.40 37.95 -27.25
C GLN A 94 -12.84 39.02 -26.21
N HIS A 95 -12.30 38.93 -25.01
CA HIS A 95 -12.58 39.83 -23.90
C HIS A 95 -11.38 40.77 -23.58
N LEU A 96 -10.25 40.56 -24.21
CA LEU A 96 -8.99 41.29 -23.96
C LEU A 96 -8.75 42.32 -25.07
N ASP A 97 -9.43 43.46 -25.00
CA ASP A 97 -9.49 44.54 -26.01
C ASP A 97 -8.56 45.70 -25.74
N SER A 98 -7.82 45.68 -24.66
CA SER A 98 -6.89 46.73 -24.21
C SER A 98 -5.79 46.12 -23.36
N THR A 99 -4.77 46.86 -23.01
CA THR A 99 -3.67 46.42 -22.10
C THR A 99 -4.26 45.67 -20.90
N PHE A 100 -3.78 44.46 -20.65
CA PHE A 100 -4.24 43.59 -19.58
C PHE A 100 -3.10 42.98 -18.78
N LEU A 101 -3.42 42.53 -17.56
CA LEU A 101 -2.46 41.85 -16.70
C LEU A 101 -2.69 40.33 -16.75
N VAL A 102 -1.61 39.55 -16.81
CA VAL A 102 -1.62 38.10 -16.57
C VAL A 102 -0.89 37.84 -15.26
N ILE A 103 -1.43 36.97 -14.41
CA ILE A 103 -0.81 36.56 -13.15
C ILE A 103 -0.97 35.09 -12.90
N SER A 104 0.07 34.42 -12.39
CA SER A 104 0.02 33.03 -11.97
C SER A 104 -0.84 32.88 -10.72
N GLY A 105 -1.83 31.96 -10.74
CA GLY A 105 -2.79 31.72 -9.65
C GLY A 105 -2.23 30.92 -8.46
N ASP A 106 -0.95 30.63 -8.46
CA ASP A 106 -0.30 29.74 -7.51
C ASP A 106 0.98 30.31 -6.85
N ALA A 107 1.24 31.60 -7.07
CA ALA A 107 2.33 32.34 -6.43
C ALA A 107 1.78 33.42 -5.50
N LEU A 108 2.39 33.59 -4.33
CA LEU A 108 2.05 34.67 -3.41
C LEU A 108 2.97 35.89 -3.64
N THR A 109 2.36 37.08 -3.71
CA THR A 109 3.11 38.33 -3.87
C THR A 109 2.38 39.50 -3.22
N ASP A 110 3.13 40.56 -2.87
CA ASP A 110 2.61 41.84 -2.42
C ASP A 110 3.08 43.03 -3.32
N PHE A 111 3.51 42.74 -4.54
CA PHE A 111 4.00 43.71 -5.51
C PHE A 111 2.96 44.80 -5.82
N ASP A 112 3.46 46.03 -6.10
CA ASP A 112 2.63 47.06 -6.69
C ASP A 112 2.44 46.83 -8.18
N LEU A 113 1.25 46.28 -8.50
CA LEU A 113 0.89 45.97 -9.89
C LEU A 113 0.59 47.22 -10.73
N ALA A 114 0.24 48.34 -10.09
CA ALA A 114 -0.03 49.60 -10.79
C ALA A 114 1.30 50.21 -11.35
N GLU A 115 2.38 50.16 -10.56
CA GLU A 115 3.71 50.58 -11.03
C GLU A 115 4.19 49.77 -12.25
N ALA A 116 3.92 48.45 -12.27
CA ALA A 116 4.27 47.61 -13.41
C ALA A 116 3.51 48.00 -14.69
N VAL A 117 2.24 48.41 -14.57
CA VAL A 117 1.43 48.89 -15.68
C VAL A 117 1.91 50.28 -16.16
N GLU A 118 2.23 51.19 -15.23
CA GLU A 118 2.80 52.51 -15.57
C GLU A 118 4.13 52.38 -16.30
N PHE A 119 5.01 51.51 -15.82
CA PHE A 119 6.28 51.18 -16.49
C PHE A 119 6.03 50.67 -17.92
N HIS A 120 5.12 49.73 -18.09
CA HIS A 120 4.76 49.17 -19.40
C HIS A 120 4.33 50.25 -20.39
N ARG A 121 3.42 51.15 -19.97
CA ARG A 121 2.92 52.26 -20.79
C ARG A 121 4.02 53.29 -21.12
N ALA A 122 4.83 53.65 -20.13
CA ALA A 122 5.91 54.63 -20.31
C ALA A 122 6.96 54.14 -21.31
N ARG A 123 7.18 52.81 -21.41
CA ARG A 123 8.13 52.19 -22.36
C ARG A 123 7.53 51.88 -23.73
N GLY A 124 6.23 52.04 -23.92
CA GLY A 124 5.52 51.62 -25.14
C GLY A 124 5.74 50.11 -25.41
N ALA A 125 5.75 49.32 -24.39
CA ALA A 125 6.04 47.89 -24.48
C ALA A 125 4.88 47.13 -25.13
N ILE A 126 5.14 46.05 -25.89
CA ILE A 126 4.15 45.11 -26.33
C ILE A 126 3.91 44.03 -25.23
N ALA A 127 4.99 43.76 -24.47
CA ALA A 127 4.93 42.89 -23.30
C ALA A 127 5.96 43.34 -22.25
N THR A 128 5.56 43.30 -20.98
CA THR A 128 6.44 43.54 -19.83
C THR A 128 6.34 42.33 -18.87
N ILE A 129 7.51 41.79 -18.54
CA ILE A 129 7.63 40.71 -17.56
C ILE A 129 7.97 41.32 -16.21
N VAL A 130 7.16 41.05 -15.17
CA VAL A 130 7.51 41.46 -13.81
C VAL A 130 8.54 40.47 -13.25
N LEU A 131 9.63 41.01 -12.75
CA LEU A 131 10.80 40.25 -12.30
C LEU A 131 10.96 40.36 -10.78
N ALA A 132 11.46 39.29 -10.14
CA ALA A 132 11.93 39.31 -8.77
C ALA A 132 13.41 38.95 -8.68
N ARG A 133 14.12 39.45 -7.65
CA ARG A 133 15.48 39.01 -7.34
C ARG A 133 15.42 37.82 -6.38
N VAL A 134 16.10 36.73 -6.73
CA VAL A 134 16.16 35.51 -5.90
C VAL A 134 17.61 35.02 -5.73
N PRO A 135 18.00 34.52 -4.54
CA PRO A 135 19.34 34.02 -4.30
C PRO A 135 19.71 32.79 -5.14
N THR A 136 18.72 31.96 -5.49
CA THR A 136 18.92 30.70 -6.20
C THR A 136 17.99 30.60 -7.42
N PRO A 137 18.42 31.16 -8.58
CA PRO A 137 17.55 31.31 -9.74
C PRO A 137 17.35 30.07 -10.61
N LEU A 138 18.02 28.93 -10.34
CA LEU A 138 18.05 27.74 -11.19
C LEU A 138 16.67 27.09 -11.46
N GLU A 139 15.75 27.26 -10.53
CA GLU A 139 14.40 26.69 -10.64
C GLU A 139 13.45 27.50 -11.51
N TYR A 140 13.86 28.68 -11.94
CA TYR A 140 13.05 29.70 -12.61
C TYR A 140 13.58 30.08 -13.99
N GLY A 141 12.78 30.81 -14.74
CA GLY A 141 13.24 31.51 -15.95
C GLY A 141 14.07 32.72 -15.59
N VAL A 142 15.35 32.72 -15.89
CA VAL A 142 16.28 33.87 -15.66
C VAL A 142 16.17 34.85 -16.77
N VAL A 143 16.10 36.15 -16.44
CA VAL A 143 15.95 37.26 -17.39
C VAL A 143 17.12 38.22 -17.25
N ILE A 144 17.76 38.57 -18.38
CA ILE A 144 18.83 39.56 -18.46
C ILE A 144 18.26 40.78 -19.17
N THR A 145 18.37 41.94 -18.51
CA THR A 145 17.93 43.23 -19.07
C THR A 145 19.12 44.16 -19.25
N ASP A 146 18.96 45.15 -20.12
CA ASP A 146 19.84 46.35 -20.12
C ASP A 146 19.42 47.35 -19.01
N ASP A 147 20.12 48.50 -18.96
CA ASP A 147 19.89 49.56 -17.96
C ASP A 147 18.50 50.22 -18.09
N ASP A 148 17.91 50.17 -19.28
CA ASP A 148 16.56 50.66 -19.57
C ASP A 148 15.48 49.66 -19.26
N GLY A 149 15.84 48.46 -18.86
CA GLY A 149 14.93 47.36 -18.56
C GLY A 149 14.48 46.55 -19.79
N ARG A 150 15.09 46.79 -20.98
CA ARG A 150 14.81 45.98 -22.17
C ARG A 150 15.40 44.61 -22.01
N ILE A 151 14.62 43.56 -22.28
CA ILE A 151 15.09 42.17 -22.16
C ILE A 151 16.04 41.84 -23.31
N LEU A 152 17.25 41.46 -22.95
CA LEU A 152 18.30 41.03 -23.87
C LEU A 152 18.28 39.52 -24.07
N ARG A 153 18.00 38.76 -22.98
CA ARG A 153 18.05 37.30 -22.98
C ARG A 153 17.09 36.73 -21.97
N PHE A 154 16.48 35.62 -22.34
CA PHE A 154 15.61 34.83 -21.50
C PHE A 154 16.13 33.40 -21.49
N LEU A 155 16.34 32.80 -20.31
CA LEU A 155 16.85 31.45 -20.10
C LEU A 155 15.91 30.66 -19.15
N GLU A 156 15.26 29.64 -19.65
CA GLU A 156 14.37 28.81 -18.84
C GLU A 156 15.17 27.74 -18.10
N LYS A 157 15.16 27.79 -16.76
CA LYS A 157 15.84 26.85 -15.86
C LYS A 157 17.29 26.55 -16.24
N PRO A 158 18.15 27.56 -16.25
CA PRO A 158 19.54 27.42 -16.67
C PRO A 158 20.37 26.59 -15.68
N SER A 159 21.54 26.14 -16.13
CA SER A 159 22.60 25.63 -15.26
C SER A 159 23.38 26.78 -14.61
N TRP A 160 24.10 26.53 -13.52
CA TRP A 160 24.94 27.58 -12.87
C TRP A 160 25.91 28.26 -13.80
N SER A 161 26.42 27.58 -14.81
CA SER A 161 27.33 28.15 -15.81
C SER A 161 26.66 29.13 -16.77
N GLU A 162 25.34 29.16 -16.82
CA GLU A 162 24.52 30.01 -17.68
C GLU A 162 23.85 31.18 -16.92
N VAL A 163 23.95 31.18 -15.58
CA VAL A 163 23.34 32.19 -14.71
C VAL A 163 24.22 33.44 -14.63
N PHE A 164 23.81 34.49 -15.30
CA PHE A 164 24.45 35.80 -15.27
C PHE A 164 23.56 36.89 -14.66
N SER A 165 22.43 36.53 -14.05
CA SER A 165 21.49 37.42 -13.40
C SER A 165 20.78 36.76 -12.26
N ASP A 166 20.42 37.48 -11.22
CA ASP A 166 19.60 37.07 -10.09
C ASP A 166 18.08 37.36 -10.27
N THR A 167 17.74 38.01 -11.44
CA THR A 167 16.35 38.34 -11.75
C THR A 167 15.63 37.21 -12.45
N VAL A 168 14.46 36.87 -11.93
CA VAL A 168 13.66 35.73 -12.43
C VAL A 168 12.26 36.15 -12.84
N ASN A 169 11.70 35.44 -13.78
CA ASN A 169 10.32 35.54 -14.21
C ASN A 169 9.36 35.11 -13.09
N THR A 170 8.48 36.01 -12.66
CA THR A 170 7.52 35.76 -11.57
C THR A 170 6.19 35.14 -12.01
N GLY A 171 5.95 35.00 -13.31
CA GLY A 171 4.64 34.63 -13.85
C GLY A 171 3.62 35.75 -13.86
N ILE A 172 4.08 37.00 -13.75
CA ILE A 172 3.25 38.22 -13.84
C ILE A 172 3.66 39.01 -15.07
N TYR A 173 2.70 39.32 -15.94
CA TYR A 173 2.93 39.97 -17.21
C TYR A 173 1.94 41.11 -17.44
N VAL A 174 2.40 42.23 -18.04
CA VAL A 174 1.52 43.25 -18.62
C VAL A 174 1.66 43.14 -20.14
N LEU A 175 0.54 42.94 -20.83
CA LEU A 175 0.52 42.59 -22.24
C LEU A 175 -0.44 43.47 -23.04
N GLU A 176 -0.03 43.80 -24.27
CA GLU A 176 -0.95 44.29 -25.27
C GLU A 176 -1.68 43.19 -26.00
N PRO A 177 -2.94 43.34 -26.42
CA PRO A 177 -3.74 42.29 -27.10
C PRO A 177 -3.05 41.73 -28.35
N ASP A 178 -2.28 42.54 -29.07
CA ASP A 178 -1.58 42.17 -30.30
C ASP A 178 -0.68 40.94 -30.14
N VAL A 179 -0.17 40.64 -28.95
CA VAL A 179 0.67 39.47 -28.70
C VAL A 179 -0.08 38.16 -28.86
N LEU A 180 -1.40 38.16 -28.63
CA LEU A 180 -2.26 37.00 -28.81
C LEU A 180 -2.46 36.63 -30.27
N GLY A 181 -2.23 37.59 -31.20
CA GLY A 181 -2.26 37.34 -32.64
C GLY A 181 -1.04 36.60 -33.21
N PHE A 182 -0.03 36.25 -32.37
CA PHE A 182 1.18 35.58 -32.84
C PHE A 182 1.06 34.03 -32.92
N PHE A 183 -0.01 33.44 -32.44
CA PHE A 183 -0.27 32.02 -32.45
C PHE A 183 -1.77 31.75 -32.59
N ASP A 184 -2.11 30.52 -32.96
CA ASP A 184 -3.52 30.12 -33.25
C ASP A 184 -4.29 29.74 -32.01
N PHE A 185 -5.63 29.85 -32.08
CA PHE A 185 -6.52 29.39 -31.03
C PHE A 185 -6.46 27.84 -30.91
N GLY A 186 -6.42 27.34 -29.68
CA GLY A 186 -6.32 25.89 -29.39
C GLY A 186 -4.90 25.29 -29.57
N GLN A 187 -3.90 26.13 -29.93
CA GLN A 187 -2.51 25.70 -29.98
C GLN A 187 -1.90 25.64 -28.58
N GLU A 188 -1.21 24.56 -28.25
CA GLU A 188 -0.36 24.50 -27.05
C GLU A 188 0.79 25.50 -27.19
N PHE A 189 0.78 26.54 -26.35
CA PHE A 189 1.74 27.65 -26.42
C PHE A 189 2.06 28.18 -25.02
N ASP A 190 3.35 28.36 -24.75
CA ASP A 190 3.83 28.78 -23.44
C ASP A 190 4.46 30.17 -23.53
N PHE A 191 4.25 31.03 -22.51
CA PHE A 191 4.87 32.37 -22.48
C PHE A 191 6.39 32.30 -22.54
N SER A 192 7.00 31.49 -21.67
CA SER A 192 8.45 31.43 -21.50
C SER A 192 9.15 30.69 -22.63
N LYS A 193 8.56 29.60 -23.13
CA LYS A 193 9.19 28.76 -24.15
C LYS A 193 8.93 29.21 -25.57
N ASN A 194 7.78 29.82 -25.81
CA ASN A 194 7.32 30.11 -27.16
C ASN A 194 7.17 31.65 -27.41
N LEU A 195 6.32 32.33 -26.62
CA LEU A 195 5.93 33.70 -26.90
C LEU A 195 7.10 34.70 -26.74
N PHE A 196 7.73 34.74 -25.57
CA PHE A 196 8.79 35.69 -25.29
C PHE A 196 10.02 35.51 -26.20
N PRO A 197 10.50 34.27 -26.50
CA PRO A 197 11.52 34.07 -27.53
C PRO A 197 11.10 34.55 -28.92
N LEU A 198 9.83 34.40 -29.30
CA LEU A 198 9.31 34.88 -30.58
C LEU A 198 9.30 36.42 -30.64
N VAL A 199 8.85 37.10 -29.55
CA VAL A 199 8.85 38.54 -29.43
C VAL A 199 10.27 39.11 -29.52
N LEU A 200 11.26 38.49 -28.84
CA LEU A 200 12.67 38.83 -28.93
C LEU A 200 13.23 38.62 -30.34
N LYS A 201 12.94 37.52 -31.01
CA LYS A 201 13.36 37.22 -32.38
C LYS A 201 12.80 38.25 -33.36
N ARG A 202 11.59 38.74 -33.16
CA ARG A 202 10.97 39.79 -33.97
C ARG A 202 11.43 41.19 -33.60
N LYS A 203 12.32 41.33 -32.59
CA LYS A 203 12.86 42.62 -32.09
C LYS A 203 11.78 43.60 -31.60
N LEU A 204 10.64 43.07 -31.17
CA LEU A 204 9.56 43.86 -30.59
C LEU A 204 9.91 44.36 -29.19
N PRO A 205 9.24 45.46 -28.69
CA PRO A 205 9.57 46.03 -27.38
C PRO A 205 9.13 45.15 -26.23
N LEU A 206 10.03 44.27 -25.75
CA LEU A 206 9.88 43.39 -24.58
C LEU A 206 10.74 43.94 -23.44
N PHE A 207 10.12 44.20 -22.31
CA PHE A 207 10.75 44.76 -21.12
C PHE A 207 10.61 43.91 -19.89
N GLY A 208 11.54 44.01 -18.95
CA GLY A 208 11.53 43.46 -17.63
C GLY A 208 11.40 44.55 -16.58
N TYR A 209 10.42 44.45 -15.71
CA TYR A 209 10.23 45.35 -14.58
C TYR A 209 10.63 44.63 -13.30
N VAL A 210 11.69 45.07 -12.63
CA VAL A 210 12.13 44.46 -11.35
C VAL A 210 11.28 45.09 -10.23
N ALA A 211 10.31 44.28 -9.75
CA ALA A 211 9.41 44.73 -8.70
C ALA A 211 10.05 44.69 -7.32
N SER A 212 9.63 45.64 -6.46
CA SER A 212 9.98 45.66 -5.03
C SER A 212 8.88 45.00 -4.21
N GLY A 213 9.24 44.14 -3.25
CA GLY A 213 8.30 43.46 -2.36
C GLY A 213 8.58 41.97 -2.25
N TYR A 214 7.61 41.23 -1.76
CA TYR A 214 7.67 39.82 -1.54
C TYR A 214 7.10 39.04 -2.74
N TRP A 215 7.77 37.95 -3.09
CA TRP A 215 7.27 36.97 -4.06
C TRP A 215 7.74 35.55 -3.70
N SER A 216 6.83 34.59 -3.81
CA SER A 216 7.09 33.17 -3.58
C SER A 216 6.22 32.30 -4.49
N ASP A 217 6.83 31.43 -5.27
CA ASP A 217 6.17 30.45 -6.18
C ASP A 217 5.62 29.24 -5.39
N ILE A 218 5.50 29.14 -4.18
CA ILE A 218 4.96 28.00 -3.39
C ILE A 218 4.97 26.66 -4.16
N GLY A 219 6.12 26.28 -4.70
CA GLY A 219 6.29 25.10 -5.56
C GLY A 219 6.56 23.81 -4.77
N THR A 220 7.04 23.93 -3.52
CA THR A 220 7.41 22.81 -2.64
C THR A 220 6.79 22.96 -1.25
N ILE A 221 6.72 21.86 -0.48
CA ILE A 221 6.25 21.88 0.91
C ILE A 221 7.13 22.80 1.78
N GLU A 222 8.42 22.86 1.51
CA GLU A 222 9.35 23.75 2.21
C GLU A 222 9.02 25.22 1.95
N GLN A 223 8.85 25.60 0.67
CA GLN A 223 8.44 26.96 0.29
C GLN A 223 7.06 27.30 0.86
N TYR A 224 6.13 26.35 0.89
CA TYR A 224 4.82 26.51 1.51
C TYR A 224 4.93 26.89 2.99
N ARG A 225 5.72 26.17 3.78
CA ARG A 225 5.98 26.50 5.19
C ARG A 225 6.69 27.84 5.34
N GLN A 226 7.72 28.07 4.54
CA GLN A 226 8.49 29.32 4.60
C GLN A 226 7.62 30.53 4.31
N THR A 227 6.71 30.43 3.34
CA THR A 227 5.75 31.52 3.02
C THR A 227 4.87 31.87 4.23
N HIS A 228 4.42 30.88 5.01
CA HIS A 228 3.68 31.15 6.25
C HIS A 228 4.53 31.91 7.27
N TYR A 229 5.78 31.50 7.46
CA TYR A 229 6.68 32.16 8.41
C TYR A 229 6.99 33.59 7.93
N ASP A 230 7.24 33.80 6.64
CA ASP A 230 7.50 35.10 6.07
C ASP A 230 6.32 36.08 6.25
N ILE A 231 5.09 35.61 6.12
CA ILE A 231 3.90 36.40 6.41
C ILE A 231 3.83 36.77 7.91
N LEU A 232 3.99 35.78 8.79
CA LEU A 232 3.90 35.99 10.23
C LEU A 232 5.01 36.90 10.76
N GLU A 233 6.18 36.86 10.14
CA GLU A 233 7.32 37.75 10.47
C GLU A 233 7.22 39.12 9.79
N GLY A 234 6.15 39.39 9.00
CA GLY A 234 5.90 40.67 8.36
C GLY A 234 6.74 40.95 7.11
N ARG A 235 7.42 39.91 6.54
CA ARG A 235 8.19 40.06 5.29
C ARG A 235 7.27 40.14 4.08
N ALA A 236 6.11 39.49 4.09
CA ALA A 236 5.07 39.61 3.07
C ALA A 236 3.87 40.41 3.63
N ARG A 237 3.45 41.44 2.91
CA ARG A 237 2.36 42.34 3.31
C ARG A 237 1.02 41.85 2.81
N VAL A 238 0.47 40.83 3.46
CA VAL A 238 -0.85 40.27 3.16
C VAL A 238 -1.77 40.44 4.36
N ASP A 239 -3.07 40.52 4.12
CA ASP A 239 -4.08 40.61 5.19
C ASP A 239 -4.17 39.28 5.92
N ILE A 240 -3.77 39.25 7.19
CA ILE A 240 -3.94 38.07 8.07
C ILE A 240 -5.38 38.08 8.60
N PRO A 241 -6.11 36.94 8.51
CA PRO A 241 -7.49 36.87 9.05
C PRO A 241 -7.51 36.87 10.59
N GLY A 242 -8.60 37.42 11.17
CA GLY A 242 -8.77 37.51 12.61
C GLY A 242 -8.47 38.89 13.15
N GLU A 243 -8.71 39.09 14.45
CA GLU A 243 -8.38 40.33 15.19
C GLU A 243 -7.01 40.17 15.85
N GLU A 244 -6.15 41.17 15.70
CA GLU A 244 -4.87 41.21 16.41
C GLU A 244 -5.13 41.64 17.86
N VAL A 245 -5.25 40.65 18.76
CA VAL A 245 -5.55 40.89 20.19
C VAL A 245 -4.31 41.26 21.00
N GLU A 246 -3.14 40.86 20.54
CA GLU A 246 -1.82 41.23 21.05
C GLU A 246 -0.87 41.23 19.86
N LYS A 247 0.24 41.95 19.92
CA LYS A 247 1.19 42.05 18.82
C LYS A 247 1.63 40.67 18.31
N GLY A 248 1.24 40.35 17.07
CA GLY A 248 1.53 39.08 16.43
C GLY A 248 0.62 37.92 16.88
N VAL A 249 -0.48 38.19 17.62
CA VAL A 249 -1.46 37.15 17.99
C VAL A 249 -2.80 37.48 17.32
N TYR A 250 -3.15 36.72 16.29
CA TYR A 250 -4.38 36.90 15.53
C TYR A 250 -5.41 35.84 15.91
N ILE A 251 -6.62 36.26 16.31
CA ILE A 251 -7.70 35.37 16.77
C ILE A 251 -8.95 35.58 15.92
N GLY A 252 -9.49 34.52 15.36
CA GLY A 252 -10.72 34.51 14.58
C GLY A 252 -11.98 34.59 15.43
N GLN A 253 -13.12 34.88 14.78
CA GLN A 253 -14.41 34.98 15.43
C GLN A 253 -14.85 33.68 16.10
N GLY A 254 -15.39 33.78 17.33
CA GLY A 254 -15.93 32.63 18.04
C GLY A 254 -14.88 31.64 18.53
N ALA A 255 -13.61 31.98 18.51
CA ALA A 255 -12.55 31.14 19.07
C ALA A 255 -12.59 31.17 20.60
N GLU A 256 -12.57 30.00 21.24
CA GLU A 256 -12.56 29.79 22.69
C GLU A 256 -11.15 29.43 23.18
N ILE A 257 -10.47 30.35 23.81
CA ILE A 257 -9.13 30.14 24.38
C ILE A 257 -9.23 30.02 25.90
N HIS A 258 -8.80 28.86 26.43
CA HIS A 258 -8.80 28.64 27.88
C HIS A 258 -7.79 29.60 28.58
N PRO A 259 -8.09 30.22 29.70
CA PRO A 259 -7.19 31.16 30.38
C PRO A 259 -5.80 30.63 30.73
N ASN A 260 -5.67 29.32 30.93
CA ASN A 260 -4.38 28.65 31.19
C ASN A 260 -3.71 28.13 29.90
N ALA A 261 -4.25 28.44 28.73
CA ALA A 261 -3.55 28.16 27.47
C ALA A 261 -2.47 29.22 27.24
N ARG A 262 -1.38 28.83 26.57
CA ARG A 262 -0.26 29.72 26.26
C ARG A 262 -0.20 29.97 24.77
N LEU A 263 -0.27 31.24 24.35
CA LEU A 263 -0.05 31.68 22.98
C LEU A 263 1.29 32.40 22.93
N ILE A 264 2.20 31.97 22.09
CA ILE A 264 3.54 32.55 21.92
C ILE A 264 3.62 33.16 20.51
N PRO A 265 3.65 34.49 20.37
CA PRO A 265 3.64 35.13 19.06
C PRO A 265 4.91 34.85 18.24
N PRO A 266 4.82 34.89 16.87
CA PRO A 266 3.61 35.17 16.09
C PRO A 266 2.74 33.92 15.90
N VAL A 267 1.41 34.05 16.06
CA VAL A 267 0.45 32.95 15.91
C VAL A 267 -0.85 33.43 15.26
N VAL A 268 -1.51 32.55 14.51
CA VAL A 268 -2.84 32.75 13.96
C VAL A 268 -3.74 31.61 14.39
N ILE A 269 -4.91 31.95 14.94
CA ILE A 269 -5.96 31.01 15.33
C ILE A 269 -7.23 31.42 14.57
N GLY A 270 -7.76 30.52 13.75
CA GLY A 270 -8.94 30.77 12.93
C GLY A 270 -10.25 30.73 13.72
N ASP A 271 -11.34 30.92 12.99
CA ASP A 271 -12.69 31.01 13.56
C ASP A 271 -13.14 29.71 14.24
N CYS A 272 -13.94 29.85 15.31
CA CYS A 272 -14.56 28.75 16.04
C CYS A 272 -13.59 27.66 16.53
N CYS A 273 -12.32 28.01 16.74
CA CYS A 273 -11.31 27.11 17.32
C CYS A 273 -11.50 26.99 18.84
N ARG A 274 -11.15 25.83 19.40
CA ARG A 274 -11.16 25.58 20.84
C ARG A 274 -9.78 25.17 21.31
N VAL A 275 -9.15 26.02 22.13
CA VAL A 275 -7.84 25.76 22.76
C VAL A 275 -8.07 25.46 24.22
N LYS A 276 -7.84 24.20 24.65
CA LYS A 276 -8.14 23.73 26.00
C LYS A 276 -7.02 24.06 27.00
N ARG A 277 -7.25 23.69 28.28
CA ARG A 277 -6.37 23.97 29.40
C ARG A 277 -4.94 23.48 29.16
N ASN A 278 -3.95 24.31 29.50
CA ASN A 278 -2.52 24.01 29.38
C ASN A 278 -2.05 23.65 27.95
N ALA A 279 -2.87 23.89 26.93
CA ALA A 279 -2.39 23.78 25.56
C ALA A 279 -1.45 24.95 25.23
N GLU A 280 -0.40 24.69 24.45
CA GLU A 280 0.57 25.69 24.03
C GLU A 280 0.55 25.82 22.51
N VAL A 281 0.31 27.02 21.99
CA VAL A 281 0.45 27.35 20.57
C VAL A 281 1.67 28.26 20.45
N GLY A 282 2.76 27.70 19.96
CA GLY A 282 4.06 28.35 19.87
C GLY A 282 4.22 29.20 18.61
N ASP A 283 5.32 29.90 18.56
CA ASP A 283 5.70 30.79 17.46
C ASP A 283 5.62 30.12 16.08
N GLY A 284 5.27 30.92 15.09
CA GLY A 284 5.17 30.47 13.70
C GLY A 284 4.05 29.46 13.43
N SER A 285 3.06 29.33 14.35
CA SER A 285 1.97 28.39 14.18
C SER A 285 0.74 29.04 13.57
N VAL A 286 0.10 28.33 12.63
CA VAL A 286 -1.14 28.73 11.97
C VAL A 286 -2.19 27.64 12.16
N ILE A 287 -3.24 27.98 12.89
CA ILE A 287 -4.38 27.11 13.15
C ILE A 287 -5.56 27.60 12.30
N GLY A 288 -6.03 26.81 11.36
CA GLY A 288 -7.21 27.12 10.55
C GLY A 288 -8.51 27.12 11.36
N HIS A 289 -9.64 27.11 10.68
CA HIS A 289 -10.97 27.22 11.33
C HIS A 289 -11.44 25.89 11.97
N GLN A 290 -12.28 25.99 13.01
CA GLN A 290 -13.01 24.86 13.64
C GLN A 290 -12.09 23.72 14.14
N ASN A 291 -10.92 24.06 14.66
CA ASN A 291 -9.99 23.08 15.22
C ASN A 291 -10.17 22.96 16.74
N LEU A 292 -9.97 21.74 17.26
CA LEU A 292 -9.93 21.48 18.69
C LEU A 292 -8.51 21.04 19.10
N LEU A 293 -7.83 21.89 19.90
CA LEU A 293 -6.58 21.58 20.57
C LEU A 293 -6.89 21.18 22.01
N ASN A 294 -6.64 19.93 22.38
CA ASN A 294 -7.01 19.37 23.68
C ASN A 294 -5.96 19.69 24.76
N GLU A 295 -6.23 19.27 25.99
CA GLU A 295 -5.43 19.59 27.15
C GLU A 295 -3.95 19.21 27.00
N GLY A 296 -3.05 20.15 27.27
CA GLY A 296 -1.61 19.92 27.21
C GLY A 296 -1.05 19.68 25.79
N ALA A 297 -1.83 19.88 24.74
CA ALA A 297 -1.33 19.82 23.36
C ALA A 297 -0.31 20.94 23.10
N SER A 298 0.82 20.61 22.45
CA SER A 298 1.88 21.55 22.11
C SER A 298 2.00 21.66 20.60
N VAL A 299 1.80 22.85 20.04
CA VAL A 299 1.86 23.11 18.60
C VAL A 299 2.87 24.21 18.35
N LYS A 300 4.00 23.90 17.69
CA LYS A 300 5.10 24.84 17.43
C LYS A 300 5.48 24.81 15.95
N ARG A 301 5.59 25.99 15.33
CA ARG A 301 5.97 26.17 13.92
C ARG A 301 5.19 25.26 12.97
N SER A 302 3.91 25.00 13.31
CA SER A 302 3.09 24.01 12.61
C SER A 302 1.84 24.63 12.00
N ILE A 303 1.37 24.03 10.90
CA ILE A 303 0.23 24.51 10.14
C ILE A 303 -0.87 23.46 10.23
N ILE A 304 -2.00 23.82 10.82
CA ILE A 304 -3.17 22.96 10.92
C ILE A 304 -4.30 23.56 10.09
N TRP A 305 -4.80 22.80 9.11
CA TRP A 305 -5.94 23.21 8.33
C TRP A 305 -7.24 23.06 9.11
N ASN A 306 -8.39 23.19 8.44
CA ASN A 306 -9.68 23.27 9.09
C ASN A 306 -10.23 21.92 9.59
N ASN A 307 -11.12 21.97 10.61
CA ASN A 307 -11.89 20.82 11.09
C ASN A 307 -11.04 19.66 11.63
N SER A 308 -9.91 19.92 12.25
CA SER A 308 -9.01 18.86 12.74
C SER A 308 -9.01 18.80 14.28
N TYR A 309 -8.70 17.62 14.78
CA TYR A 309 -8.61 17.31 16.21
C TYR A 309 -7.17 17.01 16.61
N VAL A 310 -6.65 17.74 17.60
CA VAL A 310 -5.35 17.51 18.23
C VAL A 310 -5.57 17.02 19.65
N GLY A 311 -5.23 15.78 19.93
CA GLY A 311 -5.49 15.07 21.17
C GLY A 311 -4.67 15.58 22.36
N LYS A 312 -4.98 15.03 23.54
CA LYS A 312 -4.34 15.38 24.81
C LYS A 312 -2.84 15.06 24.77
N GLU A 313 -2.01 15.99 25.28
CA GLU A 313 -0.55 15.82 25.37
C GLU A 313 0.12 15.47 24.02
N THR A 314 -0.46 15.91 22.91
CA THR A 314 0.08 15.73 21.55
C THR A 314 1.11 16.81 21.25
N GLU A 315 2.22 16.43 20.61
CA GLU A 315 3.29 17.35 20.19
C GLU A 315 3.32 17.49 18.67
N LEU A 316 3.13 18.71 18.16
CA LEU A 316 3.30 19.06 16.75
C LEU A 316 4.46 20.04 16.63
N ARG A 317 5.50 19.68 15.89
CA ARG A 317 6.71 20.49 15.73
C ARG A 317 7.10 20.59 14.27
N GLY A 318 6.90 21.76 13.65
CA GLY A 318 7.19 22.00 12.24
C GLY A 318 6.38 21.10 11.28
N ALA A 319 5.21 20.64 11.72
CA ALA A 319 4.36 19.71 11.00
C ALA A 319 3.23 20.41 10.24
N ILE A 320 2.70 19.76 9.21
CA ILE A 320 1.50 20.20 8.49
C ILE A 320 0.41 19.14 8.68
N VAL A 321 -0.76 19.55 9.18
CA VAL A 321 -1.94 18.70 9.33
C VAL A 321 -3.05 19.24 8.45
N CYS A 322 -3.46 18.46 7.44
CA CYS A 322 -4.55 18.86 6.53
C CYS A 322 -5.92 18.73 7.19
N SER A 323 -6.96 19.16 6.48
CA SER A 323 -8.34 19.24 7.01
C SER A 323 -8.93 17.88 7.40
N ARG A 324 -9.86 17.89 8.37
CA ARG A 324 -10.63 16.73 8.82
C ARG A 324 -9.77 15.58 9.35
N THR A 325 -8.61 15.92 9.93
CA THR A 325 -7.64 14.96 10.43
C THR A 325 -7.72 14.83 11.94
N SER A 326 -7.69 13.61 12.45
CA SER A 326 -7.73 13.32 13.89
C SER A 326 -6.37 12.81 14.37
N ILE A 327 -5.67 13.62 15.16
CA ILE A 327 -4.43 13.21 15.83
C ILE A 327 -4.79 12.86 17.27
N LYS A 328 -4.66 11.59 17.66
CA LYS A 328 -5.04 11.11 19.00
C LYS A 328 -4.00 11.50 20.06
N ALA A 329 -4.31 11.17 21.34
CA ALA A 329 -3.52 11.59 22.48
C ALA A 329 -2.07 11.08 22.45
N LYS A 330 -1.15 11.87 23.01
CA LYS A 330 0.28 11.53 23.18
C LYS A 330 1.01 11.17 21.88
N THR A 331 0.53 11.69 20.76
CA THR A 331 1.12 11.51 19.44
C THR A 331 2.16 12.62 19.19
N ALA A 332 3.26 12.30 18.52
CA ALA A 332 4.28 13.28 18.15
C ALA A 332 4.46 13.35 16.63
N LEU A 333 4.38 14.56 16.08
CA LEU A 333 4.67 14.85 14.68
C LEU A 333 5.87 15.79 14.61
N PHE A 334 6.90 15.39 13.86
CA PHE A 334 8.16 16.13 13.80
C PHE A 334 8.34 16.93 12.51
N GLU A 335 9.43 17.67 12.43
CA GLU A 335 9.70 18.71 11.43
C GLU A 335 9.56 18.20 10.00
N GLY A 336 8.81 18.93 9.19
CA GLY A 336 8.59 18.60 7.78
C GLY A 336 7.64 17.45 7.54
N SER A 337 7.08 16.83 8.60
CA SER A 337 6.05 15.83 8.42
C SER A 337 4.74 16.46 7.93
N VAL A 338 4.01 15.72 7.08
CA VAL A 338 2.73 16.16 6.51
C VAL A 338 1.71 15.04 6.66
N VAL A 339 0.58 15.34 7.28
CA VAL A 339 -0.56 14.43 7.38
C VAL A 339 -1.68 14.95 6.47
N GLY A 340 -2.03 14.16 5.47
CA GLY A 340 -3.09 14.47 4.50
C GLY A 340 -4.47 14.57 5.12
N ALA A 341 -5.44 15.02 4.31
CA ALA A 341 -6.83 15.18 4.75
C ALA A 341 -7.49 13.82 5.09
N ASP A 342 -8.49 13.85 5.97
CA ASP A 342 -9.30 12.68 6.35
C ASP A 342 -8.47 11.52 6.95
N CYS A 343 -7.36 11.83 7.62
CA CYS A 343 -6.52 10.84 8.29
C CYS A 343 -6.86 10.69 9.77
N SER A 344 -6.61 9.49 10.31
CA SER A 344 -6.66 9.21 11.74
C SER A 344 -5.33 8.66 12.23
N VAL A 345 -4.66 9.36 13.14
CA VAL A 345 -3.39 8.95 13.74
C VAL A 345 -3.65 8.48 15.16
N GLY A 346 -3.38 7.21 15.44
CA GLY A 346 -3.63 6.54 16.72
C GLY A 346 -2.78 7.11 17.87
N GLU A 347 -3.19 6.81 19.10
CA GLU A 347 -2.52 7.28 20.29
C GLU A 347 -1.06 6.82 20.39
N ARG A 348 -0.21 7.66 20.98
CA ARG A 348 1.22 7.37 21.21
C ARG A 348 2.01 7.03 19.95
N SER A 349 1.53 7.42 18.79
CA SER A 349 2.24 7.24 17.53
C SER A 349 3.25 8.36 17.31
N ILE A 350 4.31 8.06 16.55
CA ILE A 350 5.38 9.00 16.25
C ILE A 350 5.52 9.10 14.72
N ILE A 351 5.39 10.30 14.19
CA ILE A 351 5.65 10.59 12.78
C ILE A 351 7.00 11.29 12.68
N LYS A 352 7.97 10.60 12.10
CA LYS A 352 9.36 11.09 11.97
C LYS A 352 9.48 12.29 11.01
N PRO A 353 10.58 13.06 11.09
CA PRO A 353 10.79 14.21 10.22
C PRO A 353 10.69 13.87 8.73
N GLY A 354 10.07 14.76 7.94
CA GLY A 354 9.95 14.65 6.49
C GLY A 354 8.95 13.60 5.99
N VAL A 355 8.31 12.83 6.85
CA VAL A 355 7.33 11.81 6.48
C VAL A 355 6.07 12.45 5.92
N LYS A 356 5.57 11.94 4.80
CA LYS A 356 4.34 12.38 4.13
C LYS A 356 3.29 11.28 4.16
N ILE A 357 2.13 11.56 4.77
CA ILE A 357 0.99 10.66 4.86
C ILE A 357 -0.08 11.19 3.91
N TRP A 358 -0.47 10.36 2.91
CA TRP A 358 -1.51 10.72 1.93
C TRP A 358 -2.90 10.75 2.57
N PRO A 359 -3.91 11.36 1.94
CA PRO A 359 -5.29 11.41 2.48
C PRO A 359 -5.91 10.02 2.72
N ASN A 360 -6.93 10.00 3.61
CA ASN A 360 -7.72 8.80 3.94
C ASN A 360 -6.87 7.65 4.53
N LYS A 361 -5.89 7.96 5.40
CA LYS A 361 -5.07 6.94 6.06
C LYS A 361 -5.43 6.78 7.53
N ILE A 362 -5.39 5.53 7.98
CA ILE A 362 -5.57 5.17 9.39
C ILE A 362 -4.24 4.60 9.90
N ILE A 363 -3.71 5.20 10.96
CA ILE A 363 -2.49 4.76 11.64
C ILE A 363 -2.90 4.23 13.00
N ASP A 364 -2.57 2.98 13.28
CA ASP A 364 -2.87 2.34 14.57
C ASP A 364 -2.07 3.00 15.71
N ALA A 365 -2.51 2.76 16.96
CA ALA A 365 -1.86 3.33 18.14
C ALA A 365 -0.45 2.76 18.38
N GLY A 366 0.44 3.60 18.89
CA GLY A 366 1.80 3.22 19.31
C GLY A 366 2.76 2.90 18.17
N ILE A 367 2.51 3.42 16.96
CA ILE A 367 3.35 3.18 15.77
C ILE A 367 4.33 4.33 15.55
N THR A 368 5.56 4.00 15.17
CA THR A 368 6.54 4.97 14.65
C THR A 368 6.58 4.86 13.13
N ILE A 369 6.19 5.93 12.43
CA ILE A 369 6.23 6.02 10.96
C ILE A 369 7.54 6.69 10.56
N THR A 370 8.37 5.97 9.81
CA THR A 370 9.69 6.43 9.35
C THR A 370 9.73 6.69 7.84
N THR A 371 8.75 6.17 7.09
CA THR A 371 8.63 6.31 5.64
C THR A 371 7.28 6.89 5.25
N SER A 372 7.22 7.57 4.10
CA SER A 372 5.96 8.18 3.64
C SER A 372 4.92 7.13 3.26
N LEU A 373 3.67 7.34 3.70
CA LEU A 373 2.52 6.48 3.44
C LEU A 373 1.70 7.03 2.27
N VAL A 374 1.95 6.51 1.07
CA VAL A 374 1.30 6.95 -0.17
C VAL A 374 0.11 6.06 -0.51
N TRP A 375 0.30 4.76 -0.46
CA TRP A 375 -0.63 3.71 -0.84
C TRP A 375 -1.05 2.89 0.38
N GLY A 376 -2.10 2.06 0.22
CA GLY A 376 -2.68 1.33 1.36
C GLY A 376 -3.62 2.21 2.21
N ALA A 377 -4.69 1.63 2.73
CA ALA A 377 -5.65 2.35 3.56
C ALA A 377 -5.22 2.44 5.03
N LYS A 378 -4.41 1.48 5.50
CA LYS A 378 -4.05 1.32 6.90
C LYS A 378 -2.57 0.98 7.06
N TRP A 379 -1.91 1.60 8.03
CA TRP A 379 -0.59 1.21 8.50
C TRP A 379 -0.73 0.42 9.81
N SER A 380 -0.41 -0.88 9.76
CA SER A 380 -0.50 -1.78 10.90
C SER A 380 0.87 -1.98 11.55
N ARG A 381 0.89 -2.21 12.87
CA ARG A 381 2.09 -2.61 13.62
C ARG A 381 2.52 -4.04 13.30
N ARG A 382 1.67 -4.83 12.63
CA ARG A 382 1.98 -6.19 12.20
C ARG A 382 2.39 -6.20 10.76
N LEU A 383 3.58 -6.72 10.48
CA LEU A 383 4.03 -7.04 9.14
C LEU A 383 3.59 -8.44 8.72
N PHE A 384 3.58 -9.38 9.69
CA PHE A 384 3.32 -10.78 9.44
C PHE A 384 1.84 -11.12 9.52
N GLY A 385 1.32 -11.68 8.42
CA GLY A 385 0.05 -12.39 8.34
C GLY A 385 0.23 -13.89 8.54
N SER A 386 -0.77 -14.66 8.14
CA SER A 386 -0.83 -16.12 8.34
C SER A 386 0.27 -16.89 7.60
N TYR A 387 0.75 -16.37 6.47
CA TYR A 387 1.76 -17.01 5.61
C TYR A 387 3.09 -16.27 5.56
N GLY A 388 3.21 -15.10 6.18
CA GLY A 388 4.39 -14.24 6.13
C GLY A 388 4.03 -12.78 5.88
N VAL A 389 4.90 -12.02 5.23
CA VAL A 389 4.68 -10.61 4.91
C VAL A 389 4.01 -10.49 3.55
N SER A 390 2.82 -9.92 3.49
CA SER A 390 2.03 -9.73 2.27
C SER A 390 1.72 -8.27 2.00
N GLY A 391 1.49 -7.92 0.73
CA GLY A 391 1.09 -6.57 0.34
C GLY A 391 1.00 -6.39 -1.17
N LEU A 392 0.41 -5.27 -1.61
CA LEU A 392 0.30 -4.92 -3.02
C LEU A 392 1.69 -4.71 -3.63
N LEU A 393 1.94 -5.44 -4.73
CA LEU A 393 3.23 -5.44 -5.42
C LEU A 393 3.57 -4.06 -5.99
N ASN A 394 4.83 -3.63 -5.77
CA ASN A 394 5.39 -2.35 -6.20
C ASN A 394 4.62 -1.11 -5.69
N VAL A 395 3.83 -1.31 -4.65
CA VAL A 395 2.99 -0.32 -3.96
C VAL A 395 3.28 -0.36 -2.46
N GLU A 396 2.98 -1.47 -1.80
CA GLU A 396 3.30 -1.75 -0.40
C GLU A 396 4.61 -2.55 -0.29
N LEU A 397 4.73 -3.62 -1.08
CA LEU A 397 5.98 -4.37 -1.23
C LEU A 397 6.83 -3.75 -2.34
N THR A 398 7.58 -2.71 -2.00
CA THR A 398 8.55 -2.06 -2.89
C THR A 398 9.95 -2.67 -2.72
N PRO A 399 10.89 -2.43 -3.66
CA PRO A 399 12.29 -2.86 -3.49
C PRO A 399 12.95 -2.32 -2.21
N GLU A 400 12.65 -1.06 -1.84
CA GLU A 400 13.17 -0.42 -0.63
C GLU A 400 12.65 -1.11 0.64
N PHE A 401 11.33 -1.39 0.67
CA PHE A 401 10.70 -2.16 1.75
C PHE A 401 11.36 -3.53 1.88
N ALA A 402 11.51 -4.24 0.77
CA ALA A 402 12.08 -5.59 0.73
C ALA A 402 13.56 -5.60 1.18
N ALA A 403 14.37 -4.63 0.75
CA ALA A 403 15.75 -4.51 1.19
C ALA A 403 15.85 -4.23 2.70
N LYS A 404 15.01 -3.34 3.21
CA LYS A 404 14.92 -3.05 4.65
C LYS A 404 14.50 -4.30 5.44
N LEU A 405 13.51 -5.04 4.95
CA LEU A 405 13.03 -6.28 5.56
C LEU A 405 14.13 -7.35 5.61
N GLY A 406 14.90 -7.48 4.52
CA GLY A 406 16.08 -8.36 4.46
C GLY A 406 17.15 -8.01 5.51
N ALA A 407 17.49 -6.72 5.63
CA ALA A 407 18.46 -6.25 6.63
C ALA A 407 17.97 -6.52 8.07
N ALA A 408 16.68 -6.26 8.34
CA ALA A 408 16.08 -6.52 9.64
C ALA A 408 16.08 -8.01 10.00
N TYR A 409 15.74 -8.89 9.04
CA TYR A 409 15.79 -10.34 9.27
C TYR A 409 17.21 -10.84 9.49
N GLY A 410 18.17 -10.43 8.64
CA GLY A 410 19.58 -10.83 8.81
C GLY A 410 20.15 -10.42 10.16
N ALA A 411 19.83 -9.21 10.63
CA ALA A 411 20.26 -8.76 11.96
C ALA A 411 19.69 -9.61 13.11
N CYS A 412 18.47 -10.16 12.95
CA CYS A 412 17.86 -11.05 13.94
C CYS A 412 18.50 -12.44 14.01
N LEU A 413 19.23 -12.88 12.97
CA LEU A 413 19.87 -14.20 12.91
C LEU A 413 21.26 -14.24 13.60
N GLY A 414 21.88 -13.06 13.85
CA GLY A 414 23.24 -12.95 14.35
C GLY A 414 24.31 -13.14 13.27
N GLU A 415 25.57 -13.15 13.70
CA GLU A 415 26.72 -13.13 12.79
C GLU A 415 26.94 -14.45 12.02
N LYS A 416 27.40 -14.34 10.75
CA LYS A 416 27.90 -15.43 9.89
C LYS A 416 26.94 -16.59 9.65
N ARG A 417 25.63 -16.33 9.61
CA ARG A 417 24.64 -17.37 9.29
C ARG A 417 24.27 -17.33 7.81
N ALA A 418 23.92 -18.49 7.27
CA ALA A 418 23.47 -18.61 5.90
C ALA A 418 21.96 -18.85 5.84
N LEU A 419 21.31 -18.29 4.81
CA LEU A 419 19.90 -18.48 4.47
C LEU A 419 19.75 -19.02 3.06
N VAL A 420 18.73 -19.83 2.84
CA VAL A 420 18.24 -20.17 1.51
C VAL A 420 17.27 -19.08 1.05
N VAL A 421 17.43 -18.59 -0.19
CA VAL A 421 16.51 -17.63 -0.79
C VAL A 421 16.05 -18.12 -2.16
N SER A 422 14.75 -18.03 -2.42
CA SER A 422 14.14 -18.45 -3.68
C SER A 422 12.96 -17.55 -4.06
N SER A 423 12.48 -17.68 -5.29
CA SER A 423 11.22 -17.06 -5.71
C SER A 423 10.48 -17.92 -6.70
N ASP A 424 9.19 -17.63 -6.89
CA ASP A 424 8.45 -18.13 -8.04
C ASP A 424 8.97 -17.58 -9.38
N ALA A 425 8.34 -17.97 -10.50
CA ALA A 425 8.79 -17.63 -11.85
C ALA A 425 8.51 -16.16 -12.25
N TYR A 426 7.67 -15.43 -11.48
CA TYR A 426 7.13 -14.15 -11.92
C TYR A 426 8.06 -12.97 -11.67
N LYS A 427 7.96 -11.97 -12.54
CA LYS A 427 8.86 -10.80 -12.53
C LYS A 427 8.86 -10.03 -11.19
N PRO A 428 7.68 -9.74 -10.58
CA PRO A 428 7.65 -9.00 -9.31
C PRO A 428 8.34 -9.74 -8.16
N SER A 429 8.09 -11.04 -8.03
CA SER A 429 8.72 -11.86 -6.98
C SER A 429 10.24 -11.90 -7.12
N ARG A 430 10.73 -12.01 -8.37
CA ARG A 430 12.18 -11.97 -8.63
C ARG A 430 12.81 -10.62 -8.33
N MET A 431 12.08 -9.52 -8.54
CA MET A 431 12.52 -8.17 -8.17
C MET A 431 12.66 -8.06 -6.65
N LEU A 432 11.62 -8.43 -5.91
CA LEU A 432 11.62 -8.39 -4.45
C LEU A 432 12.69 -9.32 -3.85
N LYS A 433 12.86 -10.54 -4.41
CA LYS A 433 13.93 -11.47 -3.99
C LYS A 433 15.31 -10.83 -4.06
N ARG A 434 15.63 -10.14 -5.17
CA ARG A 434 16.92 -9.44 -5.33
C ARG A 434 17.12 -8.33 -4.29
N ALA A 435 16.07 -7.57 -4.02
CA ALA A 435 16.11 -6.51 -3.03
C ALA A 435 16.30 -7.06 -1.60
N ILE A 436 15.57 -8.11 -1.23
CA ILE A 436 15.74 -8.80 0.06
C ILE A 436 17.15 -9.35 0.21
N THR A 437 17.68 -9.99 -0.84
CA THR A 437 19.04 -10.52 -0.87
C THR A 437 20.07 -9.42 -0.56
N ALA A 438 19.96 -8.25 -1.21
CA ALA A 438 20.84 -7.12 -0.93
C ALA A 438 20.77 -6.67 0.53
N GLY A 439 19.58 -6.65 1.13
CA GLY A 439 19.38 -6.36 2.55
C GLY A 439 20.07 -7.37 3.48
N LEU A 440 19.91 -8.67 3.19
CA LEU A 440 20.56 -9.76 3.93
C LEU A 440 22.09 -9.65 3.90
N LEU A 441 22.66 -9.44 2.72
CA LEU A 441 24.11 -9.29 2.55
C LEU A 441 24.66 -8.10 3.36
N SER A 442 23.92 -6.99 3.40
CA SER A 442 24.31 -5.78 4.15
C SER A 442 24.37 -6.00 5.68
N SER A 443 23.74 -7.06 6.19
CA SER A 443 23.78 -7.47 7.60
C SER A 443 24.78 -8.60 7.89
N GLY A 444 25.59 -9.00 6.89
CA GLY A 444 26.59 -10.07 7.02
C GLY A 444 26.04 -11.50 6.86
N THR A 445 24.81 -11.63 6.36
CA THR A 445 24.18 -12.94 6.14
C THR A 445 24.54 -13.49 4.77
N ASN A 446 25.08 -14.70 4.69
CA ASN A 446 25.32 -15.40 3.44
C ASN A 446 24.01 -15.93 2.85
N VAL A 447 23.91 -15.95 1.53
CA VAL A 447 22.68 -16.35 0.81
C VAL A 447 22.97 -17.49 -0.15
N TYR A 448 22.28 -18.61 0.02
CA TYR A 448 22.16 -19.67 -0.97
C TYR A 448 20.96 -19.40 -1.86
N ASP A 449 21.20 -18.92 -3.07
CA ASP A 449 20.17 -18.60 -4.04
C ASP A 449 19.78 -19.84 -4.85
N LEU A 450 18.53 -20.32 -4.70
CA LEU A 450 17.97 -21.43 -5.47
C LEU A 450 17.40 -20.98 -6.83
N GLY A 451 17.39 -19.67 -7.11
CA GLY A 451 16.77 -19.14 -8.32
C GLY A 451 15.25 -19.14 -8.26
N ARG A 452 14.64 -19.68 -9.34
CA ARG A 452 13.19 -19.88 -9.44
C ARG A 452 12.86 -21.28 -8.94
N MET A 453 12.04 -21.34 -7.87
CA MET A 453 11.76 -22.60 -7.19
C MET A 453 10.32 -22.62 -6.65
N THR A 454 9.83 -23.81 -6.35
CA THR A 454 8.56 -23.98 -5.61
C THR A 454 8.77 -23.96 -4.11
N THR A 455 7.72 -23.67 -3.34
CA THR A 455 7.77 -23.62 -1.88
C THR A 455 8.25 -24.95 -1.26
N PRO A 456 7.74 -26.14 -1.65
CA PRO A 456 8.21 -27.42 -1.08
C PRO A 456 9.70 -27.68 -1.29
N VAL A 457 10.23 -27.38 -2.48
CA VAL A 457 11.67 -27.55 -2.76
C VAL A 457 12.50 -26.60 -1.91
N THR A 458 12.01 -25.36 -1.68
CA THR A 458 12.68 -24.39 -0.81
C THR A 458 12.71 -24.87 0.64
N ARG A 459 11.59 -25.39 1.16
CA ARG A 459 11.49 -26.00 2.51
C ARG A 459 12.44 -27.18 2.68
N TYR A 460 12.45 -28.08 1.69
CA TYR A 460 13.37 -29.21 1.65
C TYR A 460 14.84 -28.75 1.68
N ALA A 461 15.21 -27.77 0.86
CA ALA A 461 16.57 -27.28 0.78
C ALA A 461 17.05 -26.67 2.10
N VAL A 462 16.22 -25.91 2.80
CA VAL A 462 16.55 -25.35 4.12
C VAL A 462 16.87 -26.47 5.11
N ALA A 463 16.01 -27.47 5.23
CA ALA A 463 16.22 -28.59 6.14
C ALA A 463 17.43 -29.48 5.75
N ALA A 464 17.61 -29.75 4.44
CA ALA A 464 18.68 -30.59 3.95
C ALA A 464 20.07 -29.96 4.07
N LEU A 465 20.18 -28.63 3.96
CA LEU A 465 21.44 -27.89 4.06
C LEU A 465 21.80 -27.53 5.51
N GLY A 466 20.87 -27.63 6.46
CA GLY A 466 21.09 -27.29 7.85
C GLY A 466 21.43 -25.80 8.07
N VAL A 467 20.86 -24.92 7.25
CA VAL A 467 21.04 -23.46 7.35
C VAL A 467 20.13 -22.86 8.42
N ALA A 468 20.34 -21.60 8.77
CA ALA A 468 19.58 -20.90 9.82
C ALA A 468 18.10 -20.69 9.48
N GLY A 469 17.73 -20.82 8.20
CA GLY A 469 16.37 -20.67 7.72
C GLY A 469 16.32 -20.33 6.23
N GLY A 470 15.19 -19.79 5.77
CA GLY A 470 15.01 -19.44 4.37
C GLY A 470 13.95 -18.39 4.12
N LEU A 471 13.95 -17.88 2.89
CA LEU A 471 12.96 -16.95 2.36
C LEU A 471 12.44 -17.44 1.01
N HIS A 472 11.13 -17.44 0.86
CA HIS A 472 10.50 -17.70 -0.42
C HIS A 472 9.59 -16.52 -0.81
N VAL A 473 9.79 -15.95 -2.00
CA VAL A 473 9.03 -14.82 -2.50
C VAL A 473 8.12 -15.27 -3.65
N ARG A 474 6.83 -15.08 -3.51
CA ARG A 474 5.84 -15.53 -4.48
C ARG A 474 4.64 -14.59 -4.60
N LEU A 475 3.79 -14.84 -5.59
CA LEU A 475 2.47 -14.22 -5.67
C LEU A 475 1.48 -14.93 -4.75
N SER A 476 0.50 -14.17 -4.25
CA SER A 476 -0.61 -14.75 -3.49
C SER A 476 -1.43 -15.70 -4.38
N PRO A 477 -1.82 -16.87 -3.89
CA PRO A 477 -2.68 -17.78 -4.63
C PRO A 477 -4.12 -17.28 -4.79
N TYR A 478 -4.53 -16.24 -4.06
CA TYR A 478 -5.88 -15.69 -4.11
C TYR A 478 -5.97 -14.43 -4.96
N ASP A 479 -4.97 -13.54 -4.89
CA ASP A 479 -4.88 -12.30 -5.67
C ASP A 479 -3.47 -12.14 -6.25
N PRO A 480 -3.30 -12.20 -7.58
CA PRO A 480 -1.99 -12.10 -8.21
C PRO A 480 -1.37 -10.69 -8.17
N ASN A 481 -2.08 -9.67 -7.67
CA ASN A 481 -1.53 -8.34 -7.40
C ASN A 481 -0.85 -8.26 -6.03
N ILE A 482 -1.07 -9.25 -5.16
CA ILE A 482 -0.48 -9.34 -3.84
C ILE A 482 0.77 -10.22 -3.89
N GLY A 483 1.89 -9.66 -3.44
CA GLY A 483 3.11 -10.41 -3.17
C GLY A 483 3.09 -11.02 -1.77
N LEU A 484 3.78 -12.12 -1.61
CA LEU A 484 3.95 -12.83 -0.34
C LEU A 484 5.42 -13.17 -0.15
N ILE A 485 5.97 -12.85 1.01
CA ILE A 485 7.33 -13.18 1.44
C ILE A 485 7.21 -14.13 2.63
N GLU A 486 7.48 -15.40 2.40
CA GLU A 486 7.47 -16.44 3.42
C GLU A 486 8.83 -16.56 4.10
N PHE A 487 8.82 -16.72 5.41
CA PHE A 487 10.00 -16.88 6.24
C PHE A 487 10.02 -18.27 6.83
N LEU A 488 11.13 -18.97 6.67
CA LEU A 488 11.31 -20.36 7.11
C LEU A 488 12.37 -20.43 8.21
N ASP A 489 12.16 -21.28 9.21
CA ASP A 489 13.16 -21.61 10.23
C ASP A 489 14.12 -22.73 9.74
N GLU A 490 15.06 -23.14 10.59
CA GLU A 490 16.05 -24.18 10.26
C GLU A 490 15.46 -25.55 9.92
N LYS A 491 14.19 -25.80 10.25
CA LYS A 491 13.45 -27.04 9.92
C LYS A 491 12.71 -26.94 8.59
N GLY A 492 12.75 -25.79 7.90
CA GLY A 492 12.01 -25.54 6.67
C GLY A 492 10.52 -25.28 6.87
N ILE A 493 10.07 -24.99 8.09
CA ILE A 493 8.71 -24.57 8.40
C ILE A 493 8.65 -23.06 8.65
N ASN A 494 7.45 -22.48 8.62
CA ASN A 494 7.32 -21.03 8.84
C ASN A 494 7.89 -20.63 10.21
N ILE A 495 8.52 -19.44 10.31
CA ILE A 495 9.08 -18.93 11.57
C ILE A 495 8.03 -18.77 12.67
N ASP A 496 8.46 -18.80 13.92
CA ASP A 496 7.56 -18.63 15.06
C ASP A 496 7.22 -17.16 15.36
N ARG A 497 6.20 -16.95 16.17
CA ARG A 497 5.76 -15.61 16.60
C ARG A 497 6.84 -14.80 17.33
N SER A 498 7.79 -15.46 17.98
CA SER A 498 8.91 -14.78 18.64
C SER A 498 9.85 -14.17 17.62
N MET A 499 10.19 -14.93 16.57
CA MET A 499 11.01 -14.43 15.47
C MET A 499 10.29 -13.37 14.64
N GLU A 500 9.00 -13.56 14.33
CA GLU A 500 8.17 -12.54 13.67
C GLU A 500 8.27 -11.19 14.41
N ARG A 501 8.06 -11.18 15.73
CA ARG A 501 8.15 -9.97 16.56
C ARG A 501 9.55 -9.36 16.59
N LYS A 502 10.61 -10.17 16.60
CA LYS A 502 12.00 -9.66 16.54
C LYS A 502 12.23 -8.93 15.22
N ILE A 503 11.79 -9.52 14.09
CA ILE A 503 11.92 -8.92 12.76
C ILE A 503 11.08 -7.62 12.68
N GLU A 504 9.83 -7.64 13.16
CA GLU A 504 8.96 -6.45 13.21
C GLU A 504 9.61 -5.31 14.01
N ASN A 505 10.12 -5.62 15.20
CA ASN A 505 10.80 -4.63 16.04
C ASN A 505 12.05 -4.05 15.34
N ALA A 506 12.90 -4.89 14.77
CA ALA A 506 14.07 -4.43 14.03
C ALA A 506 13.66 -3.58 12.81
N PHE A 507 12.66 -4.02 12.06
CA PHE A 507 12.15 -3.29 10.88
C PHE A 507 11.61 -1.91 11.24
N PHE A 508 10.77 -1.79 12.29
CA PHE A 508 10.13 -0.53 12.66
C PHE A 508 11.04 0.42 13.42
N SER A 509 11.96 -0.10 14.26
CA SER A 509 12.95 0.73 14.97
C SER A 509 14.09 1.17 14.07
N GLU A 510 14.26 0.54 12.90
CA GLU A 510 15.47 0.66 12.05
C GLU A 510 16.77 0.36 12.80
N ASP A 511 16.66 -0.38 13.90
CA ASP A 511 17.77 -0.78 14.75
C ASP A 511 18.32 -2.14 14.26
N PHE A 512 18.96 -2.11 13.10
CA PHE A 512 19.68 -3.24 12.55
C PHE A 512 21.10 -2.85 12.18
N ARG A 513 22.04 -3.62 12.68
CA ARG A 513 23.46 -3.43 12.40
C ARG A 513 23.73 -3.68 10.91
N ARG A 514 24.44 -2.77 10.28
CA ARG A 514 25.16 -3.01 9.03
C ARG A 514 26.59 -3.38 9.38
N VAL A 515 27.10 -4.39 8.69
CA VAL A 515 28.48 -4.87 8.91
C VAL A 515 29.49 -4.03 8.14
N ASP A 516 30.77 -4.14 8.52
CA ASP A 516 31.85 -3.51 7.80
C ASP A 516 32.05 -4.15 6.41
N THR A 517 32.75 -3.46 5.51
CA THR A 517 32.90 -3.88 4.11
C THR A 517 33.46 -5.30 3.94
N GLU A 518 34.32 -5.74 4.84
CA GLU A 518 34.95 -7.07 4.83
C GLU A 518 34.03 -8.20 5.31
N ASP A 519 32.94 -7.85 6.03
CA ASP A 519 31.97 -8.79 6.60
C ASP A 519 30.66 -8.85 5.81
N ILE A 520 30.57 -8.14 4.68
CA ILE A 520 29.38 -8.22 3.79
C ILE A 520 29.22 -9.68 3.34
N GLY A 521 27.96 -10.19 3.44
CA GLY A 521 27.66 -11.56 3.07
C GLY A 521 27.80 -11.84 1.56
N GLU A 522 27.94 -13.10 1.20
CA GLU A 522 28.11 -13.56 -0.16
C GLU A 522 26.88 -14.32 -0.67
N VAL A 523 26.71 -14.36 -2.01
CA VAL A 523 25.67 -15.16 -2.67
C VAL A 523 26.33 -16.36 -3.34
N ALA A 524 25.88 -17.56 -2.97
CA ALA A 524 26.21 -18.79 -3.66
C ALA A 524 24.97 -19.37 -4.37
N PHE A 525 25.11 -19.73 -5.63
CA PHE A 525 24.04 -20.36 -6.39
C PHE A 525 24.12 -21.89 -6.23
N LEU A 526 23.02 -22.49 -5.78
CA LEU A 526 22.96 -23.95 -5.62
C LEU A 526 22.38 -24.61 -6.87
N THR A 527 23.11 -25.61 -7.35
CA THR A 527 22.68 -26.49 -8.44
C THR A 527 22.20 -27.83 -7.89
N ARG A 528 21.38 -28.56 -8.64
CA ARG A 528 20.90 -29.93 -8.33
C ARG A 528 19.95 -30.05 -7.13
N VAL A 529 19.41 -28.98 -6.61
CA VAL A 529 18.45 -29.05 -5.51
C VAL A 529 17.16 -29.75 -5.96
N VAL A 530 16.75 -29.54 -7.21
CA VAL A 530 15.59 -30.21 -7.82
C VAL A 530 15.79 -31.71 -7.88
N GLU A 531 16.92 -32.16 -8.36
CA GLU A 531 17.26 -33.57 -8.45
C GLU A 531 17.30 -34.23 -7.07
N GLN A 532 17.92 -33.57 -6.10
CA GLN A 532 17.99 -34.05 -4.71
C GLN A 532 16.59 -34.16 -4.07
N TYR A 533 15.72 -33.17 -4.31
CA TYR A 533 14.33 -33.22 -3.83
C TYR A 533 13.57 -34.36 -4.48
N LEU A 534 13.63 -34.51 -5.81
CA LEU A 534 12.97 -35.61 -6.53
C LEU A 534 13.51 -36.98 -6.10
N ASP A 535 14.82 -37.13 -5.94
CA ASP A 535 15.43 -38.34 -5.41
C ASP A 535 14.93 -38.70 -4.01
N GLY A 536 14.80 -37.67 -3.14
CA GLY A 536 14.23 -37.85 -1.80
C GLY A 536 12.77 -38.32 -1.87
N LEU A 537 11.96 -37.68 -2.71
CA LEU A 537 10.57 -38.02 -2.92
C LEU A 537 10.39 -39.45 -3.49
N LEU A 538 11.17 -39.80 -4.51
CA LEU A 538 11.13 -41.15 -5.14
C LEU A 538 11.56 -42.26 -4.17
N LYS A 539 12.50 -41.98 -3.24
CA LYS A 539 12.88 -42.91 -2.17
C LYS A 539 11.76 -43.14 -1.13
N ALA A 540 10.81 -42.20 -1.03
CA ALA A 540 9.69 -42.28 -0.12
C ALA A 540 8.53 -43.13 -0.63
N VAL A 541 8.51 -43.44 -1.92
CA VAL A 541 7.43 -44.23 -2.56
C VAL A 541 7.97 -45.49 -3.22
N SER A 542 7.10 -46.51 -3.36
CA SER A 542 7.42 -47.73 -4.08
C SER A 542 7.29 -47.53 -5.60
N VAL A 543 8.33 -46.91 -6.20
CA VAL A 543 8.35 -46.59 -7.63
C VAL A 543 8.03 -47.77 -8.53
N ALA A 544 8.60 -48.96 -8.21
CA ALA A 544 8.36 -50.17 -8.99
C ALA A 544 6.87 -50.58 -9.05
N THR A 545 6.15 -50.45 -7.92
CA THR A 545 4.72 -50.78 -7.81
C THR A 545 3.87 -49.79 -8.62
N VAL A 546 4.16 -48.49 -8.52
CA VAL A 546 3.45 -47.45 -9.28
C VAL A 546 3.68 -47.62 -10.77
N ARG A 547 4.94 -47.81 -11.17
CA ARG A 547 5.33 -48.00 -12.59
C ARG A 547 4.68 -49.23 -13.24
N ALA A 548 4.52 -50.32 -12.48
CA ALA A 548 3.85 -51.51 -12.97
C ALA A 548 2.38 -51.27 -13.33
N ARG A 549 1.71 -50.35 -12.66
CA ARG A 549 0.28 -50.02 -12.86
C ARG A 549 0.05 -49.18 -14.12
N ARG A 550 1.06 -48.39 -14.59
CA ARG A 550 0.96 -47.50 -15.77
C ARG A 550 -0.27 -46.60 -15.72
N PHE A 551 -0.36 -45.74 -14.71
CA PHE A 551 -1.49 -44.81 -14.58
C PHE A 551 -1.55 -43.85 -15.78
N LYS A 552 -2.75 -43.65 -16.30
CA LYS A 552 -3.06 -42.56 -17.23
C LYS A 552 -3.57 -41.33 -16.48
N VAL A 553 -2.83 -40.25 -16.56
CA VAL A 553 -3.08 -39.03 -15.78
C VAL A 553 -3.35 -37.84 -16.69
N VAL A 554 -4.45 -37.17 -16.52
CA VAL A 554 -4.69 -35.85 -17.16
C VAL A 554 -4.14 -34.76 -16.25
N VAL A 555 -3.24 -33.93 -16.79
CA VAL A 555 -2.59 -32.86 -16.04
C VAL A 555 -2.99 -31.51 -16.62
N ASP A 556 -3.60 -30.68 -15.83
CA ASP A 556 -3.83 -29.27 -16.14
C ASP A 556 -2.67 -28.45 -15.58
N PHE A 557 -1.79 -27.98 -16.47
CA PHE A 557 -0.59 -27.24 -16.09
C PHE A 557 -0.90 -25.79 -15.80
N ASP A 558 -0.46 -25.31 -14.64
CA ASP A 558 -0.35 -23.88 -14.39
C ASP A 558 1.04 -23.38 -14.81
N PRO A 559 1.14 -22.23 -15.51
CA PRO A 559 2.44 -21.70 -15.92
C PRO A 559 3.30 -21.36 -14.69
N GLY A 560 4.56 -21.82 -14.70
CA GLY A 560 5.47 -21.54 -13.60
C GLY A 560 6.57 -22.58 -13.40
N ASN A 561 7.03 -22.72 -12.17
CA ASN A 561 8.15 -23.61 -11.81
C ASN A 561 7.80 -25.10 -11.87
N LEU A 562 6.53 -25.45 -11.93
CA LEU A 562 6.04 -26.83 -12.00
C LEU A 562 6.46 -27.58 -13.25
N SER A 563 6.69 -26.87 -14.36
CA SER A 563 7.13 -27.46 -15.63
C SER A 563 8.45 -28.23 -15.54
N LEU A 564 9.27 -27.96 -14.50
CA LEU A 564 10.54 -28.65 -14.26
C LEU A 564 10.38 -29.91 -13.36
N LEU A 565 9.36 -29.95 -12.51
CA LEU A 565 9.23 -30.94 -11.43
C LEU A 565 8.21 -32.02 -11.78
N LEU A 566 6.99 -31.63 -12.14
CA LEU A 566 5.87 -32.55 -12.30
C LEU A 566 6.04 -33.52 -13.47
N PRO A 567 6.49 -33.10 -14.67
CA PRO A 567 6.76 -34.04 -15.76
C PRO A 567 7.83 -35.08 -15.40
N THR A 568 8.92 -34.65 -14.77
CA THR A 568 10.02 -35.51 -14.35
C THR A 568 9.56 -36.55 -13.32
N LEU A 569 8.72 -36.13 -12.35
CA LEU A 569 8.14 -37.05 -11.37
C LEU A 569 7.22 -38.09 -12.02
N LEU A 570 6.31 -37.67 -12.88
CA LEU A 570 5.35 -38.56 -13.55
C LEU A 570 6.03 -39.55 -14.51
N ASP A 571 7.08 -39.10 -15.22
CA ASP A 571 7.91 -39.98 -16.03
C ASP A 571 8.65 -41.02 -15.16
N ALA A 572 9.27 -40.60 -14.06
CA ALA A 572 9.91 -41.51 -13.13
C ALA A 572 8.94 -42.55 -12.52
N LEU A 573 7.69 -42.17 -12.32
CA LEU A 573 6.62 -43.07 -11.85
C LEU A 573 5.98 -43.91 -12.99
N GLY A 574 6.38 -43.68 -14.23
CA GLY A 574 5.90 -44.45 -15.40
C GLY A 574 4.46 -44.17 -15.78
N CYS A 575 3.98 -42.94 -15.53
CA CYS A 575 2.64 -42.52 -15.88
C CYS A 575 2.50 -42.11 -17.35
N ASP A 576 1.37 -42.43 -17.99
CA ASP A 576 0.97 -41.92 -19.29
C ASP A 576 0.25 -40.58 -19.09
N VAL A 577 0.81 -39.47 -19.59
CA VAL A 577 0.38 -38.11 -19.29
C VAL A 577 -0.34 -37.46 -20.46
N LEU A 578 -1.59 -37.04 -20.24
CA LEU A 578 -2.30 -36.14 -21.15
C LEU A 578 -2.25 -34.72 -20.61
N ALA A 579 -1.51 -33.81 -21.24
CA ALA A 579 -1.34 -32.45 -20.82
C ALA A 579 -2.45 -31.54 -21.35
N LEU A 580 -3.10 -30.80 -20.49
CA LEU A 580 -3.95 -29.66 -20.82
C LEU A 580 -3.14 -28.37 -20.62
N ASN A 581 -3.28 -27.42 -21.51
CA ASN A 581 -2.60 -26.11 -21.44
C ASN A 581 -1.05 -26.18 -21.29
N PRO A 582 -0.33 -27.03 -22.04
CA PRO A 582 1.11 -27.26 -21.83
C PRO A 582 1.97 -26.03 -22.14
N ASP A 583 1.50 -25.11 -23.01
CA ASP A 583 2.27 -23.96 -23.55
C ASP A 583 1.89 -22.60 -22.94
N ASN A 584 1.33 -22.55 -21.76
CA ASN A 584 0.94 -21.27 -21.15
C ASN A 584 2.14 -20.44 -20.62
N ALA A 585 3.33 -20.62 -21.21
CA ALA A 585 4.56 -19.88 -20.87
C ALA A 585 4.44 -18.35 -21.10
N ALA A 586 3.43 -17.91 -21.85
CA ALA A 586 3.14 -16.50 -22.10
C ALA A 586 2.23 -15.85 -21.03
N ALA A 587 1.70 -16.61 -20.07
CA ALA A 587 0.87 -16.05 -19.03
C ALA A 587 1.71 -15.11 -18.12
N ALA A 588 1.29 -13.86 -18.02
CA ALA A 588 1.99 -12.86 -17.23
C ALA A 588 1.88 -13.09 -15.71
N ARG A 589 0.95 -13.95 -15.27
CA ARG A 589 0.63 -14.25 -13.86
C ARG A 589 0.15 -15.70 -13.69
N PRO A 590 0.24 -16.29 -12.45
CA PRO A 590 -0.37 -17.58 -12.14
C PRO A 590 -1.90 -17.46 -12.18
N ARG A 591 -2.57 -18.59 -12.35
CA ARG A 591 -4.00 -18.69 -12.07
C ARG A 591 -4.23 -18.55 -10.56
N ASN A 592 -5.24 -17.78 -10.17
CA ASN A 592 -5.65 -17.74 -8.78
C ASN A 592 -6.47 -19.01 -8.42
N HIS A 593 -6.72 -19.17 -7.12
CA HIS A 593 -7.44 -20.35 -6.60
C HIS A 593 -8.83 -20.53 -7.26
N TYR A 594 -9.56 -19.46 -7.50
CA TYR A 594 -10.90 -19.51 -8.12
C TYR A 594 -10.80 -19.89 -9.60
N GLU A 595 -9.86 -19.35 -10.34
CA GLU A 595 -9.59 -19.72 -11.73
C GLU A 595 -9.18 -21.19 -11.87
N MET A 596 -8.47 -21.74 -10.88
CA MET A 596 -8.14 -23.16 -10.83
C MET A 596 -9.38 -24.02 -10.57
N LEU A 597 -10.26 -23.61 -9.66
CA LEU A 597 -11.52 -24.31 -9.42
C LEU A 597 -12.43 -24.30 -10.65
N ASP A 598 -12.49 -23.18 -11.37
CA ASP A 598 -13.24 -23.08 -12.64
C ASP A 598 -12.72 -24.04 -13.72
N SER A 599 -11.41 -24.27 -13.74
CA SER A 599 -10.80 -25.20 -14.71
C SER A 599 -11.11 -26.68 -14.44
N LEU A 600 -11.56 -27.04 -13.22
CA LEU A 600 -11.92 -28.42 -12.89
C LEU A 600 -13.00 -29.01 -13.81
N SER A 601 -13.92 -28.19 -14.33
CA SER A 601 -14.93 -28.65 -15.27
C SER A 601 -14.36 -29.17 -16.59
N LEU A 602 -13.31 -28.51 -17.08
CA LEU A 602 -12.58 -28.93 -18.28
C LEU A 602 -11.75 -30.19 -17.99
N LEU A 603 -11.06 -30.22 -16.86
CA LEU A 603 -10.27 -31.36 -16.39
C LEU A 603 -11.15 -32.62 -16.25
N SER A 604 -12.32 -32.48 -15.63
CA SER A 604 -13.33 -33.54 -15.47
C SER A 604 -13.72 -34.16 -16.82
N LYS A 605 -14.09 -33.31 -17.79
CA LYS A 605 -14.45 -33.77 -19.15
C LYS A 605 -13.29 -34.48 -19.85
N ALA A 606 -12.08 -33.98 -19.68
CA ALA A 606 -10.88 -34.57 -20.25
C ALA A 606 -10.56 -35.95 -19.66
N VAL A 607 -10.71 -36.11 -18.34
CA VAL A 607 -10.53 -37.40 -17.64
C VAL A 607 -11.51 -38.44 -18.18
N VAL A 608 -12.79 -38.12 -18.21
CA VAL A 608 -13.83 -39.04 -18.67
C VAL A 608 -13.64 -39.43 -20.16
N SER A 609 -13.41 -38.40 -21.03
CA SER A 609 -13.28 -38.65 -22.45
C SER A 609 -12.01 -39.41 -22.81
N SER A 610 -10.93 -39.24 -22.11
CA SER A 610 -9.66 -39.94 -22.32
C SER A 610 -9.60 -41.29 -21.58
N ARG A 611 -10.59 -41.62 -20.76
CA ARG A 611 -10.61 -42.77 -19.85
C ARG A 611 -9.35 -42.84 -18.98
N ALA A 612 -8.96 -41.70 -18.41
CA ALA A 612 -7.81 -41.61 -17.51
C ALA A 612 -8.16 -42.12 -16.14
N ASP A 613 -7.15 -42.58 -15.38
CA ASP A 613 -7.32 -43.03 -14.01
C ASP A 613 -7.59 -41.89 -13.04
N LEU A 614 -7.07 -40.71 -13.32
CA LEU A 614 -7.32 -39.47 -12.55
C LEU A 614 -6.93 -38.21 -13.36
N GLY A 615 -7.47 -37.08 -12.90
CA GLY A 615 -7.07 -35.74 -13.33
C GLY A 615 -6.43 -34.98 -12.19
N ILE A 616 -5.42 -34.17 -12.48
CA ILE A 616 -4.73 -33.34 -11.51
C ILE A 616 -4.55 -31.91 -12.02
N ALA A 617 -4.71 -30.94 -11.12
CA ALA A 617 -4.25 -29.59 -11.28
C ALA A 617 -3.42 -29.21 -10.06
N VAL A 618 -2.26 -28.60 -10.26
CA VAL A 618 -1.34 -28.21 -9.20
C VAL A 618 -1.08 -26.72 -9.30
N ASP A 619 -1.11 -26.03 -8.18
CA ASP A 619 -0.85 -24.58 -8.15
C ASP A 619 0.61 -24.26 -8.53
N ALA A 620 0.86 -23.02 -8.94
CA ALA A 620 2.18 -22.58 -9.43
C ALA A 620 3.33 -22.78 -8.41
N ASN A 621 3.00 -22.91 -7.12
CA ASN A 621 3.95 -23.12 -6.03
C ASN A 621 4.09 -24.57 -5.56
N ALA A 622 3.36 -25.52 -6.16
CA ALA A 622 3.35 -26.93 -5.81
C ALA A 622 2.89 -27.24 -4.36
N GLU A 623 2.11 -26.38 -3.76
CA GLU A 623 1.56 -26.60 -2.42
C GLU A 623 0.19 -27.27 -2.44
N ARG A 624 -0.65 -26.96 -3.44
CA ARG A 624 -2.03 -27.41 -3.55
C ARG A 624 -2.21 -28.37 -4.72
N LEU A 625 -2.88 -29.47 -4.46
CA LEU A 625 -3.26 -30.48 -5.42
C LEU A 625 -4.80 -30.55 -5.53
N LEU A 626 -5.34 -30.22 -6.69
CA LEU A 626 -6.72 -30.47 -7.03
C LEU A 626 -6.82 -31.79 -7.78
N LEU A 627 -7.78 -32.62 -7.44
CA LEU A 627 -7.94 -33.97 -7.98
C LEU A 627 -9.31 -34.14 -8.60
N VAL A 628 -9.35 -34.94 -9.64
CA VAL A 628 -10.58 -35.46 -10.30
C VAL A 628 -10.45 -36.97 -10.42
N ASP A 629 -11.48 -37.71 -9.99
CA ASP A 629 -11.49 -39.17 -10.11
C ASP A 629 -11.78 -39.63 -11.55
N GLU A 630 -11.68 -40.92 -11.81
CA GLU A 630 -11.93 -41.54 -13.13
C GLU A 630 -13.38 -41.41 -13.60
N GLN A 631 -14.33 -41.01 -12.71
CA GLN A 631 -15.73 -40.76 -13.05
C GLN A 631 -15.96 -39.28 -13.42
N GLY A 632 -14.94 -38.41 -13.23
CA GLY A 632 -15.02 -36.99 -13.48
C GLY A 632 -15.48 -36.18 -12.26
N ASN A 633 -15.52 -36.74 -11.06
CA ASN A 633 -15.88 -36.01 -9.86
C ASN A 633 -14.66 -35.24 -9.30
N GLY A 634 -14.80 -33.92 -9.11
CA GLY A 634 -13.80 -33.11 -8.41
C GLY A 634 -13.81 -33.40 -6.89
N ILE A 635 -12.63 -33.41 -6.29
CA ILE A 635 -12.44 -33.68 -4.86
C ILE A 635 -12.32 -32.34 -4.12
N SER A 636 -13.17 -32.11 -3.09
CA SER A 636 -13.10 -30.91 -2.26
C SER A 636 -11.85 -30.91 -1.36
N GLU A 637 -11.44 -29.70 -0.88
CA GLU A 637 -10.30 -29.57 0.05
C GLU A 637 -10.49 -30.38 1.33
N GLU A 638 -11.73 -30.42 1.85
CA GLU A 638 -12.08 -31.18 3.07
C GLU A 638 -11.98 -32.68 2.83
N MET A 639 -12.46 -33.15 1.68
CA MET A 639 -12.36 -34.57 1.28
C MET A 639 -10.89 -34.95 1.03
N PHE A 640 -10.09 -34.03 0.41
CA PHE A 640 -8.65 -34.25 0.25
C PHE A 640 -7.94 -34.37 1.60
N CYS A 641 -8.27 -33.48 2.57
CA CYS A 641 -7.73 -33.59 3.94
C CYS A 641 -8.09 -34.93 4.60
N ALA A 642 -9.33 -35.37 4.46
CA ALA A 642 -9.78 -36.68 4.97
C ALA A 642 -9.08 -37.85 4.28
N LEU A 643 -8.92 -37.78 2.95
CA LEU A 643 -8.18 -38.79 2.15
C LEU A 643 -6.71 -38.91 2.61
N MET A 644 -6.00 -37.79 2.73
CA MET A 644 -4.60 -37.77 3.18
C MET A 644 -4.49 -38.34 4.61
N SER A 645 -5.46 -38.01 5.47
CA SER A 645 -5.54 -38.58 6.83
C SER A 645 -5.75 -40.08 6.80
N LEU A 646 -6.61 -40.58 5.92
CA LEU A 646 -6.83 -42.03 5.71
C LEU A 646 -5.54 -42.73 5.27
N LEU A 647 -4.78 -42.14 4.31
CA LEU A 647 -3.52 -42.69 3.84
C LEU A 647 -2.49 -42.83 4.98
N ILE A 648 -2.40 -41.79 5.84
CA ILE A 648 -1.52 -41.84 7.03
C ILE A 648 -1.96 -42.94 7.98
N LEU A 649 -3.26 -43.07 8.29
CA LEU A 649 -3.80 -44.08 9.20
C LEU A 649 -3.62 -45.48 8.67
N LYS A 650 -3.70 -45.70 7.35
CA LYS A 650 -3.46 -46.99 6.69
C LYS A 650 -1.98 -47.36 6.63
N SER A 651 -1.07 -46.41 6.65
CA SER A 651 0.36 -46.68 6.51
C SER A 651 0.97 -47.43 7.69
N ARG A 652 0.37 -47.30 8.90
CA ARG A 652 0.84 -47.97 10.11
C ARG A 652 -0.27 -48.05 11.17
N GLU A 653 -0.43 -49.20 11.82
CA GLU A 653 -1.36 -49.33 12.95
C GLU A 653 -0.98 -48.40 14.11
N GLY A 654 -1.95 -47.69 14.64
CA GLY A 654 -1.71 -46.69 15.71
C GLY A 654 -1.08 -45.38 15.24
N ALA A 655 -1.14 -45.08 13.93
CA ALA A 655 -0.60 -43.83 13.37
C ALA A 655 -1.26 -42.58 13.97
N THR A 656 -0.49 -41.52 14.14
CA THR A 656 -0.99 -40.20 14.53
C THR A 656 -1.22 -39.32 13.29
N VAL A 657 -2.32 -38.57 13.27
CA VAL A 657 -2.64 -37.60 12.24
C VAL A 657 -2.76 -36.22 12.88
N ALA A 658 -2.08 -35.19 12.32
CA ALA A 658 -2.23 -33.81 12.73
C ALA A 658 -3.07 -33.03 11.69
N VAL A 659 -4.15 -32.44 12.15
CA VAL A 659 -5.06 -31.66 11.28
C VAL A 659 -5.50 -30.37 11.97
N PRO A 660 -5.81 -29.31 11.20
CA PRO A 660 -6.31 -28.08 11.78
C PRO A 660 -7.70 -28.27 12.43
N VAL A 661 -8.06 -27.37 13.34
CA VAL A 661 -9.37 -27.36 14.00
C VAL A 661 -10.54 -27.28 13.01
N THR A 662 -10.30 -26.76 11.80
CA THR A 662 -11.26 -26.65 10.69
C THR A 662 -11.49 -27.94 9.94
N ALA A 663 -10.63 -28.95 10.12
CA ALA A 663 -10.76 -30.24 9.41
C ALA A 663 -11.98 -31.05 9.86
N PRO A 664 -12.52 -31.93 8.99
CA PRO A 664 -13.69 -32.75 9.29
C PRO A 664 -13.51 -33.64 10.53
N ARG A 665 -14.59 -33.86 11.30
CA ARG A 665 -14.63 -34.77 12.48
C ARG A 665 -14.57 -36.25 12.08
N ILE A 666 -14.94 -36.55 10.85
CA ILE A 666 -14.88 -37.92 10.35
C ILE A 666 -13.46 -38.52 10.48
N ILE A 667 -12.43 -37.70 10.56
CA ILE A 667 -11.04 -38.14 10.72
C ILE A 667 -10.85 -38.86 12.06
N GLU A 668 -11.52 -38.43 13.14
CA GLU A 668 -11.50 -39.12 14.43
C GLU A 668 -12.18 -40.50 14.37
N GLU A 669 -13.23 -40.64 13.57
CA GLU A 669 -13.93 -41.95 13.40
C GLU A 669 -13.05 -42.91 12.62
N MET A 670 -12.41 -42.43 11.53
CA MET A 670 -11.41 -43.23 10.81
C MET A 670 -10.24 -43.62 11.72
N ALA A 671 -9.71 -42.69 12.51
CA ALA A 671 -8.60 -42.97 13.41
C ALA A 671 -8.94 -44.06 14.42
N ARG A 672 -10.15 -44.06 14.99
CA ARG A 672 -10.63 -45.17 15.89
C ARG A 672 -10.63 -46.51 15.17
N SER A 673 -11.07 -46.56 13.92
CA SER A 673 -11.11 -47.82 13.12
C SER A 673 -9.72 -48.39 12.84
N TYR A 674 -8.70 -47.50 12.71
CA TYR A 674 -7.31 -47.89 12.50
C TYR A 674 -6.47 -47.87 13.79
N ARG A 675 -7.10 -47.73 14.97
CA ARG A 675 -6.43 -47.62 16.30
C ARG A 675 -5.45 -46.45 16.36
N GLY A 676 -5.61 -45.46 15.48
CA GLY A 676 -4.79 -44.27 15.41
C GLY A 676 -5.25 -43.16 16.33
N ARG A 677 -4.52 -42.02 16.30
CA ARG A 677 -4.80 -40.84 17.10
C ARG A 677 -4.88 -39.60 16.22
N VAL A 678 -5.80 -38.70 16.50
CA VAL A 678 -5.88 -37.36 15.86
C VAL A 678 -5.39 -36.30 16.84
N VAL A 679 -4.53 -35.40 16.36
CA VAL A 679 -4.08 -34.20 17.08
C VAL A 679 -4.61 -32.97 16.35
N ARG A 680 -5.51 -32.24 17.01
CA ARG A 680 -6.04 -30.98 16.47
C ARG A 680 -5.03 -29.86 16.72
N THR A 681 -4.84 -29.02 15.68
CA THR A 681 -3.95 -27.86 15.73
C THR A 681 -4.73 -26.59 15.45
N ARG A 682 -4.12 -25.45 15.66
CA ARG A 682 -4.64 -24.16 15.14
C ARG A 682 -4.73 -24.21 13.63
N ALA A 683 -5.57 -23.34 13.04
CA ALA A 683 -5.79 -23.28 11.59
C ALA A 683 -4.56 -22.75 10.79
N ASN A 684 -3.56 -22.16 11.45
CA ASN A 684 -2.40 -21.65 10.75
C ASN A 684 -1.45 -22.79 10.29
N PRO A 685 -0.77 -22.62 9.13
CA PRO A 685 0.09 -23.66 8.55
C PRO A 685 1.21 -24.14 9.50
N ARG A 686 1.87 -23.20 10.21
CA ARG A 686 2.96 -23.52 11.12
C ARG A 686 2.54 -24.54 12.19
N SER A 687 1.37 -24.36 12.82
CA SER A 687 0.92 -25.25 13.88
C SER A 687 0.72 -26.68 13.40
N VAL A 688 0.27 -26.88 12.15
CA VAL A 688 0.19 -28.20 11.53
C VAL A 688 1.59 -28.78 11.29
N MET A 689 2.50 -28.00 10.71
CA MET A 689 3.86 -28.42 10.39
C MET A 689 4.66 -28.78 11.65
N GLU A 690 4.53 -27.98 12.72
CA GLU A 690 5.17 -28.27 14.02
C GLU A 690 4.71 -29.61 14.57
N LYS A 691 3.40 -29.87 14.54
CA LYS A 691 2.87 -31.14 15.05
C LYS A 691 3.25 -32.35 14.19
N VAL A 692 3.36 -32.16 12.86
CA VAL A 692 3.90 -33.20 11.98
C VAL A 692 5.33 -33.58 12.39
N ILE A 693 6.17 -32.60 12.71
CA ILE A 693 7.55 -32.85 13.15
C ILE A 693 7.60 -33.42 14.57
N GLU A 694 6.88 -32.82 15.53
CA GLU A 694 6.89 -33.24 16.95
C GLU A 694 6.38 -34.69 17.14
N GLU A 695 5.29 -35.04 16.47
CA GLU A 695 4.65 -36.35 16.55
C GLU A 695 5.29 -37.37 15.58
N LYS A 696 6.32 -36.95 14.82
CA LYS A 696 6.97 -37.79 13.79
C LYS A 696 5.96 -38.42 12.86
N ILE A 697 5.03 -37.62 12.33
CA ILE A 697 3.96 -38.11 11.45
C ILE A 697 4.57 -38.46 10.10
N LEU A 698 4.47 -39.72 9.75
CA LEU A 698 5.01 -40.28 8.51
C LEU A 698 3.89 -40.59 7.54
N ILE A 699 4.13 -40.39 6.27
CA ILE A 699 3.37 -41.00 5.19
C ILE A 699 4.24 -42.14 4.59
N GLY A 700 4.10 -43.32 5.16
CA GLY A 700 4.89 -44.50 4.83
C GLY A 700 5.93 -44.88 5.92
N GLU A 701 6.87 -45.79 5.61
CA GLU A 701 7.78 -46.37 6.59
C GLU A 701 9.04 -45.51 6.87
N LYS A 702 9.30 -44.46 6.10
CA LYS A 702 10.55 -43.68 6.18
C LYS A 702 10.32 -42.25 6.64
N GLU A 703 11.16 -41.76 7.53
CA GLU A 703 11.28 -40.33 7.84
C GLU A 703 11.81 -39.59 6.61
N LEU A 704 11.14 -38.48 6.28
CA LEU A 704 11.52 -37.60 5.19
C LEU A 704 11.74 -36.17 5.76
N PRO A 705 12.96 -35.89 6.27
CA PRO A 705 13.26 -34.54 6.74
C PRO A 705 12.98 -33.48 5.67
N GLY A 706 12.29 -32.42 6.04
CA GLY A 706 11.95 -31.32 5.14
C GLY A 706 10.70 -31.51 4.27
N PHE A 707 10.06 -32.69 4.28
CA PHE A 707 8.80 -32.91 3.58
C PHE A 707 7.60 -32.68 4.50
N GLN A 708 6.63 -31.93 3.98
CA GLN A 708 5.40 -31.58 4.72
C GLN A 708 4.17 -32.02 3.90
N PRO A 709 3.60 -33.20 4.16
CA PRO A 709 2.58 -33.79 3.30
C PRO A 709 1.37 -32.91 2.98
N ALA A 710 0.94 -32.10 3.94
CA ALA A 710 -0.19 -31.20 3.75
C ALA A 710 0.15 -29.93 2.90
N PHE A 711 1.43 -29.72 2.61
CA PHE A 711 1.95 -28.53 1.92
C PHE A 711 2.91 -28.89 0.79
N ASP A 712 2.80 -30.12 0.26
CA ASP A 712 3.60 -30.67 -0.83
C ASP A 712 2.70 -31.49 -1.77
N ALA A 713 2.27 -30.85 -2.85
CA ALA A 713 1.37 -31.44 -3.82
C ALA A 713 1.99 -32.65 -4.54
N LEU A 714 3.31 -32.62 -4.77
CA LEU A 714 4.03 -33.69 -5.49
C LEU A 714 4.18 -34.93 -4.62
N LEU A 715 4.51 -34.76 -3.35
CA LEU A 715 4.56 -35.89 -2.41
C LEU A 715 3.16 -36.50 -2.21
N SER A 716 2.14 -35.66 -2.06
CA SER A 716 0.75 -36.11 -1.92
C SER A 716 0.28 -36.90 -3.13
N LEU A 717 0.55 -36.42 -4.34
CA LEU A 717 0.26 -37.15 -5.58
C LEU A 717 0.95 -38.50 -5.63
N ALA A 718 2.26 -38.53 -5.38
CA ALA A 718 3.04 -39.76 -5.41
C ALA A 718 2.54 -40.80 -4.42
N LYS A 719 2.13 -40.39 -3.23
CA LYS A 719 1.54 -41.28 -2.20
C LYS A 719 0.17 -41.80 -2.58
N ILE A 720 -0.69 -40.98 -3.17
CA ILE A 720 -2.00 -41.42 -3.68
C ILE A 720 -1.80 -42.50 -4.75
N LEU A 721 -0.91 -42.24 -5.73
CA LEU A 721 -0.61 -43.23 -6.78
C LEU A 721 -0.02 -44.52 -6.21
N GLU A 722 0.84 -44.43 -5.19
CA GLU A 722 1.40 -45.59 -4.52
C GLU A 722 0.30 -46.46 -3.87
N VAL A 723 -0.62 -45.85 -3.12
CA VAL A 723 -1.70 -46.62 -2.45
C VAL A 723 -2.67 -47.21 -3.48
N MET A 724 -3.05 -46.42 -4.51
CA MET A 724 -3.86 -46.94 -5.61
C MET A 724 -3.23 -48.15 -6.32
N ALA A 725 -1.91 -48.10 -6.51
CA ALA A 725 -1.16 -49.22 -7.12
C ALA A 725 -1.03 -50.42 -6.19
N THR A 726 -0.69 -50.22 -4.92
CA THR A 726 -0.47 -51.26 -3.94
C THR A 726 -1.77 -52.02 -3.63
N GLU A 727 -2.87 -51.31 -3.47
CA GLU A 727 -4.18 -51.92 -3.18
C GLU A 727 -4.95 -52.30 -4.46
N ASN A 728 -4.44 -51.93 -5.61
CA ASN A 728 -5.05 -52.18 -6.93
C ASN A 728 -6.48 -51.59 -7.03
N VAL A 729 -6.69 -50.39 -6.49
CA VAL A 729 -7.98 -49.71 -6.46
C VAL A 729 -7.99 -48.48 -7.35
N ARG A 730 -9.18 -48.00 -7.70
CA ARG A 730 -9.40 -46.71 -8.36
C ARG A 730 -9.49 -45.59 -7.34
N LEU A 731 -9.32 -44.34 -7.78
CA LEU A 731 -9.40 -43.19 -6.90
C LEU A 731 -10.80 -43.07 -6.26
N SER A 732 -11.87 -43.25 -7.04
CA SER A 732 -13.26 -43.24 -6.50
C SER A 732 -13.48 -44.30 -5.42
N SER A 733 -12.88 -45.49 -5.56
CA SER A 733 -12.95 -46.54 -4.55
C SER A 733 -12.20 -46.19 -3.28
N LEU A 734 -11.06 -45.51 -3.40
CA LEU A 734 -10.28 -45.04 -2.26
C LEU A 734 -11.05 -43.93 -1.51
N LEU A 735 -11.69 -43.01 -2.24
CA LEU A 735 -12.56 -41.99 -1.66
C LEU A 735 -13.78 -42.56 -0.94
N SER A 736 -14.37 -43.64 -1.44
CA SER A 736 -15.51 -44.31 -0.81
C SER A 736 -15.19 -44.97 0.54
N MET A 737 -13.90 -45.14 0.89
CA MET A 737 -13.48 -45.60 2.22
C MET A 737 -13.54 -44.46 3.25
N VAL A 738 -13.65 -43.21 2.84
CA VAL A 738 -13.91 -42.07 3.72
C VAL A 738 -15.41 -42.02 3.98
N PRO A 739 -15.88 -42.11 5.23
CA PRO A 739 -17.29 -42.00 5.53
C PRO A 739 -17.86 -40.63 5.11
N GLN A 740 -19.16 -40.64 4.81
CA GLN A 740 -19.82 -39.45 4.29
C GLN A 740 -19.97 -38.37 5.35
N PHE A 741 -19.66 -37.10 5.02
CA PHE A 741 -19.80 -35.92 5.88
C PHE A 741 -20.17 -34.71 5.03
N TYR A 742 -20.78 -33.70 5.64
CA TYR A 742 -21.16 -32.48 4.97
C TYR A 742 -20.67 -31.27 5.76
N MET A 743 -19.90 -30.43 5.10
CA MET A 743 -19.37 -29.17 5.67
C MET A 743 -19.98 -27.96 4.98
N SER A 744 -20.16 -26.88 5.74
CA SER A 744 -20.59 -25.58 5.24
C SER A 744 -19.69 -24.50 5.82
N LYS A 745 -19.34 -23.51 5.00
CA LYS A 745 -18.45 -22.41 5.39
C LYS A 745 -19.01 -21.08 4.85
N ARG A 746 -19.05 -20.05 5.70
CA ARG A 746 -19.30 -18.66 5.29
C ARG A 746 -18.56 -17.67 6.17
N THR A 747 -18.48 -16.42 5.72
CA THR A 747 -17.90 -15.30 6.46
C THR A 747 -18.99 -14.34 6.94
N VAL A 748 -18.75 -13.72 8.10
CA VAL A 748 -19.59 -12.65 8.67
C VAL A 748 -18.70 -11.44 8.93
N GLU A 749 -19.02 -10.30 8.36
CA GLU A 749 -18.31 -9.06 8.64
C GLU A 749 -18.44 -8.69 10.12
N CYS A 750 -17.33 -8.30 10.75
CA CYS A 750 -17.29 -7.85 12.12
C CYS A 750 -16.16 -6.83 12.29
N PRO A 751 -16.46 -5.55 12.59
CA PRO A 751 -15.46 -4.55 12.87
C PRO A 751 -14.47 -5.01 13.94
N TRP A 752 -13.23 -4.51 13.85
CA TRP A 752 -12.15 -4.90 14.76
C TRP A 752 -12.49 -4.66 16.23
N GLU A 753 -13.14 -3.52 16.51
CA GLU A 753 -13.59 -3.13 17.85
C GLU A 753 -14.62 -4.09 18.46
N ASP A 754 -15.44 -4.75 17.62
CA ASP A 754 -16.50 -5.65 18.07
C ASP A 754 -16.03 -7.09 18.26
N LYS A 755 -14.91 -7.49 17.63
CA LYS A 755 -14.44 -8.90 17.69
C LYS A 755 -14.27 -9.42 19.11
N GLY A 756 -13.66 -8.65 20.00
CA GLY A 756 -13.47 -9.04 21.40
C GLY A 756 -14.78 -9.19 22.15
N LYS A 757 -15.75 -8.28 21.93
CA LYS A 757 -17.09 -8.33 22.50
C LYS A 757 -17.83 -9.57 22.02
N VAL A 758 -17.82 -9.84 20.70
CA VAL A 758 -18.48 -10.98 20.09
C VAL A 758 -17.92 -12.28 20.65
N MET A 759 -16.61 -12.44 20.71
CA MET A 759 -15.97 -13.65 21.24
C MET A 759 -16.35 -13.90 22.72
N ARG A 760 -16.30 -12.86 23.54
CA ARG A 760 -16.68 -12.97 24.97
C ARG A 760 -18.13 -13.37 25.13
N MET A 761 -19.07 -12.70 24.45
CA MET A 761 -20.49 -12.99 24.58
C MET A 761 -20.86 -14.37 24.03
N LEU A 762 -20.22 -14.79 22.92
CA LEU A 762 -20.42 -16.16 22.41
C LEU A 762 -19.95 -17.22 23.41
N ILE A 763 -18.79 -17.04 24.06
CA ILE A 763 -18.31 -18.00 25.08
C ILE A 763 -19.30 -18.06 26.26
N GLU A 764 -19.84 -16.92 26.69
CA GLU A 764 -20.85 -16.86 27.75
C GLU A 764 -22.14 -17.60 27.34
N GLN A 765 -22.62 -17.45 26.11
CA GLN A 765 -23.84 -18.12 25.61
C GLN A 765 -23.68 -19.62 25.44
N VAL A 766 -22.47 -20.11 25.13
CA VAL A 766 -22.22 -21.54 24.92
C VAL A 766 -21.59 -22.22 26.14
N ARG A 767 -21.62 -21.60 27.31
CA ARG A 767 -20.96 -22.06 28.56
C ARG A 767 -21.42 -23.46 29.01
N ASN A 768 -22.64 -23.81 28.68
CA ASN A 768 -23.25 -25.10 29.06
C ASN A 768 -23.13 -26.17 27.97
N GLU A 769 -22.57 -25.79 26.81
CA GLU A 769 -22.34 -26.67 25.67
C GLU A 769 -20.94 -27.32 25.76
N LYS A 770 -20.79 -28.45 25.05
CA LYS A 770 -19.43 -29.00 24.87
C LYS A 770 -18.65 -28.15 23.89
N VAL A 771 -17.60 -27.43 24.37
CA VAL A 771 -16.80 -26.52 23.57
C VAL A 771 -15.33 -26.93 23.52
N GLU A 772 -14.67 -26.56 22.44
CA GLU A 772 -13.23 -26.68 22.25
C GLU A 772 -12.67 -25.31 21.84
N LEU A 773 -11.60 -24.86 22.51
CA LEU A 773 -11.01 -23.51 22.38
C LEU A 773 -9.55 -23.55 21.91
N ILE A 774 -9.23 -24.39 20.94
CA ILE A 774 -7.88 -24.50 20.36
C ILE A 774 -7.58 -23.28 19.50
N ASP A 775 -8.54 -22.90 18.61
CA ASP A 775 -8.48 -21.75 17.74
C ASP A 775 -9.92 -21.31 17.42
N GLY A 776 -10.33 -20.14 17.92
CA GLY A 776 -11.73 -19.75 17.92
C GLY A 776 -12.59 -20.55 18.91
N ILE A 777 -13.90 -20.62 18.66
CA ILE A 777 -14.89 -21.29 19.50
C ILE A 777 -15.54 -22.44 18.69
N LYS A 778 -15.19 -23.67 18.98
CA LYS A 778 -15.82 -24.86 18.38
C LYS A 778 -16.83 -25.43 19.34
N VAL A 779 -18.09 -25.48 18.93
CA VAL A 779 -19.24 -25.94 19.73
C VAL A 779 -19.77 -27.23 19.14
N TYR A 780 -19.95 -28.25 19.98
CA TYR A 780 -20.47 -29.56 19.59
C TYR A 780 -21.94 -29.66 19.92
N HIS A 781 -22.72 -30.07 18.93
CA HIS A 781 -24.17 -30.36 19.02
C HIS A 781 -24.45 -31.81 18.73
N ASP A 782 -25.67 -32.26 19.00
CA ASP A 782 -26.08 -33.64 18.72
C ASP A 782 -26.04 -33.95 17.21
N THR A 783 -26.35 -32.98 16.37
CA THR A 783 -26.37 -33.11 14.90
C THR A 783 -25.00 -32.86 14.23
N GLY A 784 -24.04 -32.24 14.93
CA GLY A 784 -22.75 -31.88 14.35
C GLY A 784 -21.95 -30.94 15.22
N TRP A 785 -21.13 -30.07 14.58
CA TRP A 785 -20.41 -29.01 15.28
C TRP A 785 -20.40 -27.72 14.47
N ALA A 786 -20.19 -26.61 15.14
CA ALA A 786 -19.92 -25.31 14.53
C ALA A 786 -18.61 -24.70 15.07
N LEU A 787 -17.82 -24.02 14.24
CA LEU A 787 -16.61 -23.32 14.62
C LEU A 787 -16.73 -21.86 14.20
N ILE A 788 -16.56 -20.95 15.16
CA ILE A 788 -16.48 -19.53 14.95
C ILE A 788 -15.02 -19.12 15.10
N LEU A 789 -14.38 -18.76 13.99
CA LEU A 789 -12.97 -18.43 13.91
C LEU A 789 -12.79 -16.95 13.51
N PRO A 790 -12.25 -16.08 14.40
CA PRO A 790 -11.97 -14.71 14.04
C PRO A 790 -10.82 -14.65 13.04
N ASP A 791 -11.01 -13.95 11.92
CA ASP A 791 -9.92 -13.70 10.99
C ASP A 791 -8.88 -12.77 11.63
N SER A 792 -7.59 -13.02 11.42
CA SER A 792 -6.50 -12.22 11.98
C SER A 792 -6.08 -11.01 11.12
N GLU A 793 -6.51 -10.97 9.88
CA GLU A 793 -6.09 -9.99 8.87
C GLU A 793 -7.27 -9.13 8.36
N GLU A 794 -8.50 -9.66 8.44
CA GLU A 794 -9.69 -8.98 7.95
C GLU A 794 -10.75 -8.77 9.06
N PRO A 795 -11.60 -7.73 8.97
CA PRO A 795 -12.65 -7.45 9.95
C PRO A 795 -13.86 -8.37 9.79
N LEU A 796 -13.64 -9.68 9.92
CA LEU A 796 -14.68 -10.71 9.76
C LEU A 796 -14.43 -11.94 10.66
N PHE A 797 -15.44 -12.81 10.76
CA PHE A 797 -15.37 -14.16 11.27
C PHE A 797 -15.62 -15.18 10.17
N HIS A 798 -14.89 -16.29 10.21
CA HIS A 798 -15.23 -17.49 9.46
C HIS A 798 -16.12 -18.37 10.32
N VAL A 799 -17.27 -18.79 9.79
CA VAL A 799 -18.17 -19.74 10.45
C VAL A 799 -18.17 -21.03 9.64
N TYR A 800 -17.68 -22.08 10.26
CA TYR A 800 -17.69 -23.45 9.73
C TYR A 800 -18.73 -24.26 10.47
N SER A 801 -19.33 -25.23 9.79
CA SER A 801 -20.17 -26.24 10.40
C SER A 801 -20.01 -27.58 9.69
N GLU A 802 -20.19 -28.66 10.41
CA GLU A 802 -20.25 -30.04 9.90
C GLU A 802 -21.43 -30.78 10.54
N ALA A 803 -22.15 -31.54 9.72
CA ALA A 803 -23.26 -32.41 10.20
C ALA A 803 -23.40 -33.64 9.31
N SER A 804 -24.33 -34.54 9.70
CA SER A 804 -24.65 -35.75 8.95
C SER A 804 -25.46 -35.47 7.67
N THR A 805 -26.13 -34.31 7.57
CA THR A 805 -26.87 -33.89 6.38
C THR A 805 -26.46 -32.46 5.96
N PRO A 806 -26.60 -32.11 4.66
CA PRO A 806 -26.34 -30.76 4.20
C PRO A 806 -27.21 -29.70 4.90
N ALA A 807 -28.49 -30.02 5.12
CA ALA A 807 -29.47 -29.14 5.76
C ALA A 807 -29.09 -28.80 7.20
N ASP A 808 -28.68 -29.83 8.00
CA ASP A 808 -28.25 -29.62 9.38
C ASP A 808 -26.95 -28.80 9.45
N ALA A 809 -26.00 -29.05 8.56
CA ALA A 809 -24.77 -28.24 8.47
C ALA A 809 -25.10 -26.77 8.17
N GLU A 810 -26.01 -26.53 7.24
CA GLU A 810 -26.43 -25.17 6.89
C GLU A 810 -27.16 -24.47 8.05
N THR A 811 -28.04 -25.18 8.72
CA THR A 811 -28.79 -24.69 9.89
C THR A 811 -27.87 -24.29 11.04
N LEU A 812 -26.89 -25.13 11.37
CA LEU A 812 -25.88 -24.81 12.39
C LEU A 812 -25.06 -23.55 12.01
N ARG A 813 -24.65 -23.42 10.77
CA ARG A 813 -23.93 -22.24 10.28
C ARG A 813 -24.76 -20.97 10.42
N GLU A 814 -26.00 -20.97 9.90
CA GLU A 814 -26.90 -19.81 9.97
C GLU A 814 -27.20 -19.40 11.40
N MET A 815 -27.38 -20.35 12.31
CA MET A 815 -27.62 -20.09 13.72
C MET A 815 -26.47 -19.27 14.33
N TYR A 816 -25.22 -19.64 14.10
CA TYR A 816 -24.07 -18.89 14.63
C TYR A 816 -23.81 -17.58 13.92
N MET A 817 -24.09 -17.49 12.62
CA MET A 817 -24.06 -16.22 11.89
C MET A 817 -25.08 -15.23 12.46
N ALA A 818 -26.31 -15.69 12.76
CA ALA A 818 -27.35 -14.88 13.39
C ALA A 818 -26.93 -14.39 14.79
N LYS A 819 -26.36 -15.28 15.64
CA LYS A 819 -25.84 -14.92 16.96
C LYS A 819 -24.76 -13.83 16.90
N ILE A 820 -23.82 -13.94 15.94
CA ILE A 820 -22.78 -12.90 15.74
C ILE A 820 -23.43 -11.56 15.40
N ASN A 821 -24.38 -11.54 14.47
CA ASN A 821 -25.07 -10.31 14.06
C ASN A 821 -25.92 -9.71 15.19
N GLU A 822 -26.60 -10.54 16.00
CA GLU A 822 -27.36 -10.10 17.17
C GLU A 822 -26.45 -9.42 18.20
N ILE A 823 -25.33 -10.06 18.56
CA ILE A 823 -24.34 -9.49 19.49
C ILE A 823 -23.77 -8.16 18.99
N ARG A 824 -23.56 -8.02 17.69
CA ARG A 824 -23.11 -6.76 17.10
C ARG A 824 -24.15 -5.63 17.19
N ALA A 825 -25.43 -6.00 17.07
CA ALA A 825 -26.52 -5.02 17.12
C ALA A 825 -26.83 -4.51 18.55
N THR A 826 -26.43 -5.25 19.57
CA THR A 826 -26.49 -4.85 20.99
C THR A 826 -25.25 -4.06 21.42
#